data_9bbb1d20a8d2780e7274537f94d7eb73
#
_entry.id   9bbb1d20a8d2780e7274537f94d7eb73
#
_cell.length_a   1.000
_cell.length_b   1.000
_cell.length_c   1.000
_cell.angle_alpha   90.00
_cell.angle_beta   90.00
_cell.angle_gamma   90.00
#
_symmetry.space_group_name_H-M   'P 1'
#
loop_
_entity.id
_entity.type
_entity.pdbx_description
1 polymer ?
#
loop_
_entity_poly.entity_id
_entity_poly.type
_entity_poly.pdbx_seq_one_letter_code
_entity_poly.pdbx_strand_id
1 'polypeptide(L)'
;MKYRKLASGFVAATMAVGVFATPFGEVLPVIRESVAVNAGAEVYGDFEYSVSGDTAEITKYKGSASALVIPSEIDGKKVTGIGRMAFASCTTLTDVTIPDSVTSIGDWAFSDCDAIVNVKIPDTVTYLGEYAFRSCSSLKSVHIPKGIKTIEMRAFLSCSSLESLTIPENITSIGLGAFSLCKKLTDVTIPGNVKTVGEGAFSNCNGLLNVTISDGVTSIGKSAFASCYLLKSITIADSVTSIGDDAFYWCSNLTSVKLPKNLGKINSYTFRFCKGLTDISIPDGVTSIDRCAFMGCEALTKVIIPKSVTVIEESAFYGCKVLADVTIPEGVTTIGEEAFCDCTALLSVKIPKSVTAIGNHAFGYNESYTKIAGFKVYCYKNSTGEKYANDNGFICEPVAVTTVDAVTGFDADKVTSGSATLKWDKVSDADGYAVELYTGGKWNEVFRTSDSSVTSCTVGSLKGNSTYSLRIRAFAGTAYSDYTRLAVKTKLANVAGLKAQGVTATAVKLDWARNAGATGYIIEQYRGGKWTAIATTKNNTTLTFTVKGLAEGTTYSFRIKSFRKTGSTTEFSEYTAIKAAALLDGVSDFKVTSVTGSWITLEWAKNDKATGYVIEQYKGGKWTVIATTKNNTTLKFTVKGLKNDTTYSFRIRAYKTVGGVTAYSDYVRIAGKTRIPNVAKFTGSAVSASAVKLDWSKNDKATAYVIEQYKGGKWTALATTKNNTTLTFTVKGLAEGTAYSFRIKSFRKTGSATEFSEYASVKVKTAE
;
A
#
# COMPACT_ATOMS: atom_id res chain seq x y z
N MET A 1 -0.56 -45.44 19.99
CA MET A 1 -0.99 -46.56 19.10
C MET A 1 -2.28 -46.29 18.30
N LYS A 2 -2.75 -45.04 18.15
CA LYS A 2 -4.01 -44.72 17.39
C LYS A 2 -3.81 -43.88 16.12
N TYR A 3 -2.58 -43.53 15.74
CA TYR A 3 -2.28 -42.77 14.54
C TYR A 3 -1.45 -43.49 13.47
N ARG A 4 -1.26 -44.83 13.65
CA ARG A 4 -0.45 -45.66 12.74
C ARG A 4 -1.09 -46.05 11.40
N LYS A 5 -2.30 -45.53 11.08
CA LYS A 5 -3.04 -45.92 9.85
C LYS A 5 -3.20 -44.83 8.80
N LEU A 6 -2.66 -43.62 8.98
CA LEU A 6 -2.82 -42.54 8.03
C LEU A 6 -1.60 -42.25 7.13
N ALA A 7 -0.42 -42.77 7.43
CA ALA A 7 0.78 -42.56 6.62
C ALA A 7 1.02 -43.65 5.55
N SER A 8 0.51 -44.88 5.72
CA SER A 8 0.75 -46.00 4.79
C SER A 8 -0.31 -46.22 3.70
N GLY A 9 -1.34 -45.37 3.64
CA GLY A 9 -2.48 -45.51 2.70
C GLY A 9 -2.42 -44.64 1.45
N PHE A 10 -1.42 -43.79 1.25
CA PHE A 10 -1.43 -42.77 0.20
C PHE A 10 -0.37 -42.93 -0.92
N VAL A 11 0.40 -44.06 -0.94
CA VAL A 11 1.45 -44.27 -1.97
C VAL A 11 1.02 -45.21 -3.10
N ALA A 12 -0.16 -45.79 -3.09
CA ALA A 12 -0.59 -46.76 -4.11
C ALA A 12 -1.97 -46.46 -4.70
N ALA A 13 -2.20 -45.24 -5.18
CA ALA A 13 -3.35 -44.91 -6.04
C ALA A 13 -3.04 -43.73 -6.94
N THR A 14 -2.10 -43.92 -7.87
CA THR A 14 -1.94 -43.05 -9.03
C THR A 14 -2.52 -43.79 -10.24
N MET A 15 -3.54 -43.11 -10.85
CA MET A 15 -4.25 -43.38 -12.10
C MET A 15 -5.66 -43.96 -11.93
N ALA A 16 -6.58 -43.09 -11.53
CA ALA A 16 -7.95 -43.06 -12.07
C ALA A 16 -8.57 -41.68 -11.75
N VAL A 17 -8.91 -41.00 -12.82
CA VAL A 17 -9.82 -39.87 -12.96
C VAL A 17 -10.49 -39.34 -11.69
N GLY A 18 -10.03 -38.25 -11.26
CA GLY A 18 -10.42 -37.09 -10.57
C GLY A 18 -11.77 -36.91 -9.94
N VAL A 19 -11.86 -37.02 -8.69
CA VAL A 19 -12.61 -36.14 -7.81
C VAL A 19 -11.70 -35.88 -6.61
N PHE A 20 -10.86 -34.87 -6.69
CA PHE A 20 -10.14 -34.40 -5.52
C PHE A 20 -11.12 -33.64 -4.63
N ALA A 21 -11.44 -34.23 -3.48
CA ALA A 21 -11.98 -33.49 -2.36
C ALA A 21 -10.98 -32.35 -2.06
N THR A 22 -11.43 -31.10 -2.19
CA THR A 22 -10.69 -29.94 -1.75
C THR A 22 -10.33 -30.09 -0.28
N PRO A 23 -9.19 -29.59 0.21
CA PRO A 23 -8.87 -29.58 1.64
C PRO A 23 -9.88 -28.78 2.49
N PHE A 24 -10.85 -28.16 1.86
CA PHE A 24 -12.02 -27.55 2.48
C PHE A 24 -13.18 -28.53 2.34
N GLY A 25 -13.30 -29.45 3.28
CA GLY A 25 -14.47 -30.31 3.49
C GLY A 25 -15.69 -29.49 3.93
N GLU A 26 -16.04 -28.45 3.20
CA GLU A 26 -17.33 -27.83 3.35
C GLU A 26 -18.36 -28.65 2.56
N VAL A 27 -19.20 -29.37 3.31
CA VAL A 27 -20.55 -29.69 2.86
C VAL A 27 -21.13 -28.36 2.39
N LEU A 28 -21.27 -28.20 1.07
CA LEU A 28 -22.04 -27.08 0.51
C LEU A 28 -23.35 -27.03 1.33
N PRO A 29 -23.67 -25.88 1.94
CA PRO A 29 -25.02 -25.76 2.46
C PRO A 29 -25.95 -26.01 1.27
N VAL A 30 -26.70 -27.11 1.32
CA VAL A 30 -27.85 -27.31 0.47
C VAL A 30 -28.64 -26.02 0.69
N ILE A 31 -28.65 -25.13 -0.31
CA ILE A 31 -29.46 -23.93 -0.29
C ILE A 31 -30.88 -24.45 -0.21
N ARG A 32 -31.38 -24.65 1.03
CA ARG A 32 -32.81 -24.72 1.24
C ARG A 32 -33.29 -23.32 0.82
N GLU A 33 -33.93 -23.30 -0.33
CA GLU A 33 -34.76 -22.18 -0.75
C GLU A 33 -35.69 -21.80 0.41
N SER A 34 -35.24 -20.90 1.28
CA SER A 34 -36.17 -19.99 1.88
C SER A 34 -36.45 -18.96 0.78
N VAL A 35 -37.34 -19.32 -0.13
CA VAL A 35 -38.07 -18.34 -0.96
C VAL A 35 -38.80 -17.46 0.04
N ALA A 36 -38.14 -16.41 0.52
CA ALA A 36 -38.85 -15.23 0.93
C ALA A 36 -39.50 -14.74 -0.36
N VAL A 37 -40.75 -15.13 -0.58
CA VAL A 37 -41.62 -14.50 -1.57
C VAL A 37 -41.63 -13.03 -1.19
N ASN A 38 -40.87 -12.21 -1.91
CA ASN A 38 -40.91 -10.79 -1.82
C ASN A 38 -42.32 -10.39 -2.30
N ALA A 39 -43.24 -10.18 -1.36
CA ALA A 39 -44.54 -9.63 -1.65
C ALA A 39 -44.30 -8.18 -2.11
N GLY A 40 -44.15 -7.99 -3.45
CA GLY A 40 -43.90 -6.68 -4.03
C GLY A 40 -42.86 -6.64 -5.14
N ALA A 41 -42.40 -7.78 -5.68
CA ALA A 41 -41.53 -7.75 -6.88
C ALA A 41 -42.37 -7.34 -8.10
N GLU A 42 -41.97 -6.24 -8.74
CA GLU A 42 -42.56 -5.77 -10.01
C GLU A 42 -41.87 -6.48 -11.18
N VAL A 43 -42.51 -6.52 -12.36
CA VAL A 43 -42.00 -7.21 -13.55
C VAL A 43 -41.92 -6.25 -14.72
N TYR A 44 -40.73 -6.20 -15.37
CA TYR A 44 -40.49 -5.45 -16.60
C TYR A 44 -39.80 -6.35 -17.60
N GLY A 45 -40.52 -6.82 -18.60
CA GLY A 45 -40.03 -7.83 -19.53
C GLY A 45 -39.58 -9.11 -18.81
N ASP A 46 -38.34 -9.47 -18.96
CA ASP A 46 -37.72 -10.63 -18.31
C ASP A 46 -37.15 -10.34 -16.90
N PHE A 47 -37.31 -9.12 -16.40
CA PHE A 47 -36.74 -8.71 -15.11
C PHE A 47 -37.85 -8.65 -14.02
N GLU A 48 -37.55 -9.24 -12.88
CA GLU A 48 -38.20 -8.89 -11.61
C GLU A 48 -37.32 -7.83 -10.94
N TYR A 49 -37.94 -6.84 -10.34
CA TYR A 49 -37.26 -5.75 -9.67
C TYR A 49 -38.05 -5.27 -8.44
N SER A 50 -37.35 -4.59 -7.57
CA SER A 50 -37.94 -3.87 -6.43
C SER A 50 -37.63 -2.39 -6.55
N VAL A 51 -38.55 -1.56 -6.05
CA VAL A 51 -38.42 -0.09 -6.11
C VAL A 51 -38.09 0.47 -4.73
N SER A 52 -37.18 1.41 -4.67
CA SER A 52 -36.87 2.21 -3.48
C SER A 52 -36.76 3.68 -3.89
N GLY A 53 -37.83 4.46 -3.65
CA GLY A 53 -37.91 5.85 -4.09
C GLY A 53 -37.83 5.98 -5.61
N ASP A 54 -36.83 6.67 -6.13
CA ASP A 54 -36.61 6.86 -7.58
C ASP A 54 -35.62 5.86 -8.19
N THR A 55 -35.29 4.79 -7.48
CA THR A 55 -34.37 3.77 -7.93
C THR A 55 -35.01 2.39 -7.96
N ALA A 56 -34.49 1.54 -8.85
CA ALA A 56 -34.86 0.14 -8.99
C ALA A 56 -33.64 -0.76 -8.74
N GLU A 57 -33.88 -1.91 -8.11
CA GLU A 57 -32.94 -3.01 -7.98
C GLU A 57 -33.52 -4.23 -8.70
N ILE A 58 -32.75 -4.80 -9.66
CA ILE A 58 -33.14 -6.04 -10.34
C ILE A 58 -32.99 -7.18 -9.33
N THR A 59 -34.07 -7.87 -9.00
CA THR A 59 -34.09 -8.97 -8.05
C THR A 59 -34.01 -10.35 -8.72
N LYS A 60 -34.45 -10.46 -10.00
CA LYS A 60 -34.36 -11.70 -10.77
C LYS A 60 -34.44 -11.46 -12.26
N TYR A 61 -33.66 -12.20 -13.01
CA TYR A 61 -33.77 -12.31 -14.48
C TYR A 61 -34.36 -13.67 -14.83
N LYS A 62 -35.39 -13.69 -15.71
CA LYS A 62 -36.11 -14.89 -16.17
C LYS A 62 -35.91 -15.19 -17.66
N GLY A 63 -35.23 -14.31 -18.37
CA GLY A 63 -34.97 -14.45 -19.78
C GLY A 63 -33.92 -15.50 -20.10
N SER A 64 -33.77 -15.79 -21.40
CA SER A 64 -32.82 -16.76 -21.93
C SER A 64 -31.88 -16.17 -22.98
N ALA A 65 -31.74 -14.84 -23.02
CA ALA A 65 -30.87 -14.15 -23.96
C ALA A 65 -29.41 -14.63 -23.85
N SER A 66 -28.70 -14.70 -24.96
CA SER A 66 -27.27 -14.94 -24.95
C SER A 66 -26.46 -13.65 -24.77
N ALA A 67 -26.94 -12.53 -25.33
CA ALA A 67 -26.37 -11.21 -25.09
C ALA A 67 -27.42 -10.31 -24.45
N LEU A 68 -27.09 -9.66 -23.33
CA LEU A 68 -28.03 -8.88 -22.56
C LEU A 68 -27.45 -7.49 -22.23
N VAL A 69 -28.21 -6.47 -22.58
CA VAL A 69 -27.98 -5.11 -22.08
C VAL A 69 -28.97 -4.88 -20.94
N ILE A 70 -28.46 -4.77 -19.73
CA ILE A 70 -29.28 -4.44 -18.55
C ILE A 70 -29.76 -2.99 -18.73
N PRO A 71 -31.09 -2.72 -18.62
CA PRO A 71 -31.60 -1.37 -18.79
C PRO A 71 -31.11 -0.44 -17.68
N SER A 72 -30.76 0.80 -18.04
CA SER A 72 -30.39 1.83 -17.07
C SER A 72 -31.59 2.40 -16.31
N GLU A 73 -32.82 2.13 -16.81
CA GLU A 73 -34.09 2.57 -16.24
C GLU A 73 -35.17 1.49 -16.48
N ILE A 74 -36.00 1.27 -15.51
CA ILE A 74 -37.17 0.38 -15.54
C ILE A 74 -38.37 1.16 -14.99
N ASP A 75 -39.46 1.28 -15.77
CA ASP A 75 -40.71 1.97 -15.41
C ASP A 75 -40.47 3.38 -14.82
N GLY A 76 -39.54 4.15 -15.46
CA GLY A 76 -39.20 5.50 -15.02
C GLY A 76 -38.32 5.53 -13.76
N LYS A 77 -37.80 4.39 -13.30
CA LYS A 77 -36.91 4.27 -12.14
C LYS A 77 -35.52 3.90 -12.58
N LYS A 78 -34.52 4.65 -12.11
CA LYS A 78 -33.12 4.42 -12.41
C LYS A 78 -32.67 3.09 -11.80
N VAL A 79 -32.15 2.18 -12.61
CA VAL A 79 -31.59 0.92 -12.12
C VAL A 79 -30.23 1.19 -11.47
N THR A 80 -30.17 1.08 -10.15
CA THR A 80 -28.98 1.34 -9.34
C THR A 80 -28.40 0.09 -8.67
N GLY A 81 -29.18 -1.01 -8.63
CA GLY A 81 -28.75 -2.26 -8.00
C GLY A 81 -29.03 -3.48 -8.85
N ILE A 82 -28.15 -4.45 -8.77
CA ILE A 82 -28.37 -5.83 -9.16
C ILE A 82 -28.39 -6.62 -7.86
N GLY A 83 -29.55 -7.16 -7.49
CA GLY A 83 -29.79 -7.79 -6.21
C GLY A 83 -29.13 -9.15 -6.07
N ARG A 84 -29.24 -9.70 -4.87
CA ARG A 84 -28.73 -11.03 -4.54
C ARG A 84 -29.33 -12.09 -5.47
N MET A 85 -28.45 -12.91 -6.09
CA MET A 85 -28.82 -14.01 -7.00
C MET A 85 -29.65 -13.57 -8.23
N ALA A 86 -29.69 -12.30 -8.60
CA ALA A 86 -30.56 -11.77 -9.65
C ALA A 86 -30.40 -12.47 -11.01
N PHE A 87 -29.19 -12.88 -11.38
CA PHE A 87 -28.83 -13.59 -12.59
C PHE A 87 -28.23 -14.98 -12.32
N ALA A 88 -28.37 -15.51 -11.09
CA ALA A 88 -27.75 -16.78 -10.75
C ALA A 88 -28.21 -17.90 -11.71
N SER A 89 -27.25 -18.73 -12.16
CA SER A 89 -27.47 -19.85 -13.06
C SER A 89 -28.04 -19.48 -14.45
N CYS A 90 -27.79 -18.26 -14.93
CA CYS A 90 -28.13 -17.86 -16.29
C CYS A 90 -27.10 -18.46 -17.28
N THR A 91 -27.21 -19.77 -17.57
CA THR A 91 -26.23 -20.55 -18.33
C THR A 91 -26.22 -20.26 -19.83
N THR A 92 -27.20 -19.52 -20.37
CA THR A 92 -27.24 -19.10 -21.77
C THR A 92 -26.55 -17.76 -22.02
N LEU A 93 -26.31 -16.98 -20.95
CA LEU A 93 -25.83 -15.60 -21.04
C LEU A 93 -24.33 -15.57 -21.32
N THR A 94 -23.93 -15.11 -22.53
CA THR A 94 -22.53 -15.02 -22.95
C THR A 94 -21.94 -13.64 -22.74
N ASP A 95 -22.74 -12.59 -22.93
CA ASP A 95 -22.32 -11.19 -22.88
C ASP A 95 -23.30 -10.38 -22.04
N VAL A 96 -22.79 -9.62 -21.10
CA VAL A 96 -23.60 -8.75 -20.22
C VAL A 96 -23.05 -7.34 -20.23
N THR A 97 -23.88 -6.38 -20.58
CA THR A 97 -23.59 -4.97 -20.40
C THR A 97 -24.34 -4.44 -19.17
N ILE A 98 -23.58 -4.05 -18.16
CA ILE A 98 -24.09 -3.42 -16.94
C ILE A 98 -24.01 -1.90 -17.15
N PRO A 99 -25.13 -1.16 -17.01
CA PRO A 99 -25.13 0.27 -17.25
C PRO A 99 -24.41 1.06 -16.12
N ASP A 100 -23.90 2.23 -16.47
CA ASP A 100 -23.22 3.14 -15.52
C ASP A 100 -24.16 3.69 -14.41
N SER A 101 -25.44 3.41 -14.48
CA SER A 101 -26.40 3.72 -13.40
C SER A 101 -26.26 2.80 -12.19
N VAL A 102 -25.70 1.59 -12.37
CA VAL A 102 -25.55 0.58 -11.32
C VAL A 102 -24.42 0.97 -10.37
N THR A 103 -24.70 0.96 -9.10
CA THR A 103 -23.77 1.26 -7.99
C THR A 103 -23.53 0.07 -7.09
N SER A 104 -24.37 -0.97 -7.15
CA SER A 104 -24.22 -2.19 -6.35
C SER A 104 -24.56 -3.45 -7.15
N ILE A 105 -23.74 -4.48 -6.94
CA ILE A 105 -23.95 -5.84 -7.43
C ILE A 105 -23.96 -6.74 -6.21
N GLY A 106 -25.08 -7.38 -5.93
CA GLY A 106 -25.31 -8.17 -4.72
C GLY A 106 -24.59 -9.52 -4.72
N ASP A 107 -24.70 -10.20 -3.57
CA ASP A 107 -24.11 -11.53 -3.40
C ASP A 107 -24.70 -12.53 -4.40
N TRP A 108 -23.84 -13.40 -4.96
CA TRP A 108 -24.24 -14.43 -5.91
C TRP A 108 -24.93 -13.89 -7.19
N ALA A 109 -24.86 -12.59 -7.46
CA ALA A 109 -25.69 -11.95 -8.49
C ALA A 109 -25.57 -12.64 -9.87
N PHE A 110 -24.38 -13.04 -10.28
CA PHE A 110 -24.07 -13.76 -11.53
C PHE A 110 -23.42 -15.14 -11.25
N SER A 111 -23.68 -15.74 -10.07
CA SER A 111 -23.12 -17.05 -9.75
C SER A 111 -23.60 -18.10 -10.73
N ASP A 112 -22.71 -19.00 -11.11
CA ASP A 112 -22.97 -20.16 -11.98
C ASP A 112 -23.50 -19.76 -13.40
N CYS A 113 -23.07 -18.57 -13.88
CA CYS A 113 -23.32 -18.13 -15.26
C CYS A 113 -22.19 -18.62 -16.16
N ASP A 114 -22.17 -19.91 -16.44
CA ASP A 114 -21.04 -20.63 -17.07
C ASP A 114 -20.68 -20.13 -18.48
N ALA A 115 -21.63 -19.54 -19.21
CA ALA A 115 -21.43 -19.08 -20.57
C ALA A 115 -20.87 -17.65 -20.66
N ILE A 116 -20.86 -16.84 -19.59
CA ILE A 116 -20.35 -15.46 -19.64
C ILE A 116 -18.86 -15.48 -20.03
N VAL A 117 -18.55 -14.83 -21.17
CA VAL A 117 -17.18 -14.70 -21.68
C VAL A 117 -16.57 -13.37 -21.25
N ASN A 118 -17.35 -12.29 -21.35
CA ASN A 118 -16.91 -10.95 -20.99
C ASN A 118 -17.98 -10.24 -20.15
N VAL A 119 -17.55 -9.53 -19.13
CA VAL A 119 -18.39 -8.62 -18.37
C VAL A 119 -17.62 -7.33 -18.10
N LYS A 120 -18.23 -6.20 -18.41
CA LYS A 120 -17.69 -4.90 -18.04
C LYS A 120 -18.47 -4.40 -16.82
N ILE A 121 -17.83 -4.42 -15.66
CA ILE A 121 -18.40 -3.85 -14.43
C ILE A 121 -18.08 -2.36 -14.45
N PRO A 122 -19.07 -1.45 -14.42
CA PRO A 122 -18.79 -0.01 -14.49
C PRO A 122 -18.08 0.50 -13.24
N ASP A 123 -17.25 1.54 -13.39
CA ASP A 123 -16.51 2.19 -12.27
C ASP A 123 -17.45 2.87 -11.24
N THR A 124 -18.72 3.02 -11.54
CA THR A 124 -19.78 3.50 -10.63
C THR A 124 -20.14 2.49 -9.53
N VAL A 125 -19.84 1.20 -9.74
CA VAL A 125 -20.10 0.16 -8.75
C VAL A 125 -19.19 0.37 -7.55
N THR A 126 -19.82 0.55 -6.38
CA THR A 126 -19.16 0.76 -5.08
C THR A 126 -19.25 -0.47 -4.17
N TYR A 127 -20.11 -1.42 -4.50
CA TYR A 127 -20.24 -2.70 -3.83
C TYR A 127 -20.35 -3.83 -4.84
N LEU A 128 -19.47 -4.81 -4.72
CA LEU A 128 -19.48 -6.07 -5.47
C LEU A 128 -19.51 -7.20 -4.44
N GLY A 129 -20.64 -7.90 -4.38
CA GLY A 129 -20.96 -8.86 -3.32
C GLY A 129 -20.13 -10.12 -3.31
N GLU A 130 -20.27 -10.88 -2.23
CA GLU A 130 -19.68 -12.21 -2.10
C GLU A 130 -20.22 -13.15 -3.18
N TYR A 131 -19.33 -13.99 -3.76
CA TYR A 131 -19.68 -14.96 -4.80
C TYR A 131 -20.31 -14.34 -6.06
N ALA A 132 -20.22 -13.03 -6.27
CA ALA A 132 -20.98 -12.33 -7.30
C ALA A 132 -20.82 -12.94 -8.71
N PHE A 133 -19.63 -13.41 -9.07
CA PHE A 133 -19.29 -14.08 -10.33
C PHE A 133 -18.72 -15.49 -10.11
N ARG A 134 -19.13 -16.16 -9.02
CA ARG A 134 -18.68 -17.53 -8.76
C ARG A 134 -19.05 -18.44 -9.92
N SER A 135 -18.15 -19.34 -10.32
CA SER A 135 -18.35 -20.33 -11.37
C SER A 135 -18.74 -19.76 -12.75
N CYS A 136 -18.38 -18.50 -13.05
CA CYS A 136 -18.45 -18.00 -14.43
C CYS A 136 -17.29 -18.61 -15.23
N SER A 137 -17.45 -19.90 -15.57
CA SER A 137 -16.33 -20.75 -16.04
C SER A 137 -15.76 -20.35 -17.39
N SER A 138 -16.51 -19.63 -18.24
CA SER A 138 -16.08 -19.11 -19.55
C SER A 138 -15.51 -17.70 -19.48
N LEU A 139 -15.56 -17.00 -18.33
CA LEU A 139 -15.11 -15.61 -18.17
C LEU A 139 -13.61 -15.50 -18.41
N LYS A 140 -13.21 -14.76 -19.47
CA LYS A 140 -11.79 -14.63 -19.88
C LYS A 140 -11.09 -13.44 -19.25
N SER A 141 -11.80 -12.36 -19.04
CA SER A 141 -11.28 -11.14 -18.42
C SER A 141 -12.35 -10.43 -17.61
N VAL A 142 -11.94 -9.68 -16.60
CA VAL A 142 -12.86 -8.87 -15.80
C VAL A 142 -12.22 -7.53 -15.49
N HIS A 143 -13.02 -6.47 -15.64
CA HIS A 143 -12.66 -5.14 -15.16
C HIS A 143 -13.08 -5.00 -13.69
N ILE A 144 -12.11 -4.84 -12.80
CA ILE A 144 -12.37 -4.56 -11.39
C ILE A 144 -12.67 -3.06 -11.23
N PRO A 145 -13.89 -2.67 -10.78
CA PRO A 145 -14.29 -1.27 -10.75
C PRO A 145 -13.50 -0.45 -9.73
N LYS A 146 -13.24 0.82 -10.07
CA LYS A 146 -12.54 1.74 -9.17
C LYS A 146 -13.39 2.21 -7.99
N GLY A 147 -14.67 1.95 -8.00
CA GLY A 147 -15.60 2.30 -6.92
C GLY A 147 -15.40 1.46 -5.66
N ILE A 148 -15.03 0.17 -5.80
CA ILE A 148 -14.89 -0.75 -4.66
C ILE A 148 -13.53 -0.59 -3.97
N LYS A 149 -13.46 -1.01 -2.71
CA LYS A 149 -12.24 -1.06 -1.90
C LYS A 149 -11.79 -2.48 -1.58
N THR A 150 -12.72 -3.41 -1.61
CA THR A 150 -12.51 -4.82 -1.31
C THR A 150 -12.97 -5.65 -2.48
N ILE A 151 -12.20 -6.68 -2.83
CA ILE A 151 -12.68 -7.80 -3.63
C ILE A 151 -13.21 -8.82 -2.63
N GLU A 152 -14.53 -9.01 -2.60
CA GLU A 152 -15.20 -9.76 -1.55
C GLU A 152 -14.92 -11.27 -1.62
N MET A 153 -15.32 -11.98 -0.55
CA MET A 153 -15.14 -13.42 -0.42
C MET A 153 -15.67 -14.15 -1.65
N ARG A 154 -14.80 -14.96 -2.28
CA ARG A 154 -15.15 -15.86 -3.41
C ARG A 154 -15.84 -15.17 -4.58
N ALA A 155 -15.68 -13.84 -4.75
CA ALA A 155 -16.36 -13.07 -5.79
C ALA A 155 -16.14 -13.63 -7.20
N PHE A 156 -14.96 -14.18 -7.50
CA PHE A 156 -14.60 -14.80 -8.78
C PHE A 156 -14.13 -16.25 -8.61
N LEU A 157 -14.62 -16.94 -7.60
CA LEU A 157 -14.31 -18.35 -7.37
C LEU A 157 -14.68 -19.20 -8.61
N SER A 158 -13.77 -20.04 -9.06
CA SER A 158 -13.98 -20.95 -10.19
C SER A 158 -14.24 -20.28 -11.55
N CYS A 159 -13.78 -19.04 -11.75
CA CYS A 159 -13.71 -18.44 -13.08
C CYS A 159 -12.54 -19.08 -13.87
N SER A 160 -12.75 -20.35 -14.27
CA SER A 160 -11.65 -21.22 -14.73
C SER A 160 -10.99 -20.78 -16.04
N SER A 161 -11.67 -19.97 -16.86
CA SER A 161 -11.15 -19.39 -18.09
C SER A 161 -10.53 -18.00 -17.94
N LEU A 162 -10.48 -17.43 -16.74
CA LEU A 162 -9.89 -16.10 -16.51
C LEU A 162 -8.39 -16.15 -16.82
N GLU A 163 -7.99 -15.43 -17.88
CA GLU A 163 -6.62 -15.43 -18.42
C GLU A 163 -5.78 -14.28 -17.86
N SER A 164 -6.40 -13.13 -17.61
CA SER A 164 -5.72 -11.93 -17.12
C SER A 164 -6.50 -11.23 -16.02
N LEU A 165 -5.79 -10.66 -15.05
CA LEU A 165 -6.36 -9.92 -13.94
C LEU A 165 -5.51 -8.70 -13.65
N THR A 166 -6.13 -7.52 -13.65
CA THR A 166 -5.52 -6.29 -13.13
C THR A 166 -6.22 -5.88 -11.87
N ILE A 167 -5.50 -5.85 -10.75
CA ILE A 167 -6.00 -5.38 -9.46
C ILE A 167 -5.67 -3.89 -9.36
N PRO A 168 -6.67 -3.01 -9.37
CA PRO A 168 -6.41 -1.56 -9.35
C PRO A 168 -5.91 -1.07 -7.98
N GLU A 169 -5.20 0.07 -8.00
CA GLU A 169 -4.56 0.67 -6.83
C GLU A 169 -5.54 1.15 -5.73
N ASN A 170 -6.83 1.22 -5.99
CA ASN A 170 -7.85 1.54 -4.99
C ASN A 170 -8.22 0.37 -4.08
N ILE A 171 -7.86 -0.85 -4.45
CA ILE A 171 -8.15 -2.06 -3.67
C ILE A 171 -7.23 -2.13 -2.45
N THR A 172 -7.83 -2.32 -1.29
CA THR A 172 -7.13 -2.41 -0.01
C THR A 172 -7.16 -3.81 0.60
N SER A 173 -8.06 -4.69 0.12
CA SER A 173 -8.22 -6.06 0.62
C SER A 173 -8.69 -6.99 -0.49
N ILE A 174 -8.17 -8.22 -0.47
CA ILE A 174 -8.63 -9.34 -1.30
C ILE A 174 -9.18 -10.39 -0.34
N GLY A 175 -10.44 -10.73 -0.52
CA GLY A 175 -11.19 -11.63 0.36
C GLY A 175 -10.79 -13.10 0.22
N LEU A 176 -11.32 -13.93 1.14
CA LEU A 176 -11.14 -15.37 1.16
C LEU A 176 -11.55 -16.00 -0.18
N GLY A 177 -10.66 -16.76 -0.81
CA GLY A 177 -10.92 -17.50 -2.04
C GLY A 177 -11.36 -16.66 -3.24
N ALA A 178 -11.10 -15.35 -3.23
CA ALA A 178 -11.67 -14.40 -4.21
C ALA A 178 -11.45 -14.82 -5.66
N PHE A 179 -10.29 -15.40 -6.01
CA PHE A 179 -9.92 -15.91 -7.34
C PHE A 179 -9.51 -17.38 -7.30
N SER A 180 -9.93 -18.11 -6.27
CA SER A 180 -9.61 -19.56 -6.20
C SER A 180 -10.16 -20.29 -7.43
N LEU A 181 -9.40 -21.29 -7.93
CA LEU A 181 -9.76 -22.09 -9.12
C LEU A 181 -9.82 -21.31 -10.45
N CYS A 182 -9.19 -20.13 -10.56
CA CYS A 182 -8.98 -19.42 -11.82
C CYS A 182 -7.82 -20.10 -12.60
N LYS A 183 -8.12 -21.23 -13.22
CA LYS A 183 -7.12 -22.19 -13.73
C LYS A 183 -6.28 -21.69 -14.90
N LYS A 184 -6.76 -20.69 -15.65
CA LYS A 184 -6.03 -20.12 -16.79
C LYS A 184 -5.29 -18.83 -16.49
N LEU A 185 -5.43 -18.28 -15.28
CA LEU A 185 -4.72 -17.07 -14.87
C LEU A 185 -3.22 -17.34 -14.85
N THR A 186 -2.43 -16.51 -15.57
CA THR A 186 -0.98 -16.73 -15.74
C THR A 186 -0.12 -15.83 -14.87
N ASP A 187 -0.51 -14.60 -14.69
CA ASP A 187 0.29 -13.60 -13.98
C ASP A 187 -0.58 -12.74 -13.06
N VAL A 188 -0.09 -12.47 -11.88
CA VAL A 188 -0.79 -11.62 -10.90
C VAL A 188 0.18 -10.66 -10.24
N THR A 189 -0.18 -9.37 -10.23
CA THR A 189 0.47 -8.36 -9.41
C THR A 189 -0.49 -7.88 -8.33
N ILE A 190 -0.09 -8.03 -7.06
CA ILE A 190 -0.81 -7.52 -5.90
C ILE A 190 -0.26 -6.14 -5.58
N PRO A 191 -1.03 -5.06 -5.77
CA PRO A 191 -0.55 -3.70 -5.54
C PRO A 191 -0.38 -3.40 -4.04
N GLY A 192 0.49 -2.45 -3.70
CA GLY A 192 0.89 -2.15 -2.33
C GLY A 192 -0.21 -1.55 -1.43
N ASN A 193 -1.33 -1.14 -2.01
CA ASN A 193 -2.49 -0.70 -1.24
C ASN A 193 -3.24 -1.87 -0.58
N VAL A 194 -3.16 -3.06 -1.18
CA VAL A 194 -3.67 -4.30 -0.59
C VAL A 194 -2.82 -4.65 0.63
N LYS A 195 -3.41 -4.60 1.82
CA LYS A 195 -2.68 -4.91 3.07
C LYS A 195 -2.57 -6.41 3.31
N THR A 196 -3.60 -7.13 2.97
CA THR A 196 -3.67 -8.58 3.18
C THR A 196 -4.20 -9.28 1.94
N VAL A 197 -3.48 -10.30 1.49
CA VAL A 197 -3.98 -11.30 0.54
C VAL A 197 -4.76 -12.34 1.35
N GLY A 198 -6.04 -12.48 1.07
CA GLY A 198 -6.95 -13.34 1.84
C GLY A 198 -6.60 -14.82 1.82
N GLU A 199 -7.15 -15.59 2.75
CA GLU A 199 -7.02 -17.04 2.78
C GLU A 199 -7.50 -17.65 1.45
N GLY A 200 -6.68 -18.54 0.86
CA GLY A 200 -6.99 -19.23 -0.39
C GLY A 200 -7.26 -18.32 -1.60
N ALA A 201 -6.94 -17.04 -1.54
CA ALA A 201 -7.37 -16.04 -2.52
C ALA A 201 -7.08 -16.43 -3.98
N PHE A 202 -5.95 -17.10 -4.23
CA PHE A 202 -5.51 -17.61 -5.54
C PHE A 202 -5.23 -19.13 -5.50
N SER A 203 -5.84 -19.85 -4.57
CA SER A 203 -5.60 -21.29 -4.47
C SER A 203 -6.10 -22.03 -5.72
N ASN A 204 -5.40 -23.09 -6.13
CA ASN A 204 -5.74 -23.87 -7.32
C ASN A 204 -5.76 -23.07 -8.65
N CYS A 205 -5.05 -21.95 -8.71
CA CYS A 205 -4.79 -21.22 -9.96
C CYS A 205 -3.66 -21.95 -10.73
N ASN A 206 -4.01 -23.09 -11.34
CA ASN A 206 -3.03 -24.03 -11.88
C ASN A 206 -2.23 -23.48 -13.07
N GLY A 207 -2.74 -22.46 -13.76
CA GLY A 207 -2.07 -21.78 -14.86
C GLY A 207 -1.08 -20.70 -14.43
N LEU A 208 -1.08 -20.32 -13.16
CA LEU A 208 -0.30 -19.19 -12.63
C LEU A 208 1.20 -19.48 -12.75
N LEU A 209 1.92 -18.59 -13.44
CA LEU A 209 3.36 -18.70 -13.71
C LEU A 209 4.18 -17.77 -12.83
N ASN A 210 3.72 -16.53 -12.66
CA ASN A 210 4.44 -15.48 -11.93
C ASN A 210 3.50 -14.72 -11.00
N VAL A 211 4.00 -14.39 -9.81
CA VAL A 211 3.30 -13.54 -8.85
C VAL A 211 4.23 -12.43 -8.37
N THR A 212 3.72 -11.21 -8.32
CA THR A 212 4.42 -10.07 -7.71
C THR A 212 3.61 -9.52 -6.54
N ILE A 213 4.19 -9.55 -5.36
CA ILE A 213 3.65 -8.92 -4.15
C ILE A 213 4.40 -7.60 -3.96
N SER A 214 3.72 -6.48 -4.21
CA SER A 214 4.32 -5.14 -4.18
C SER A 214 4.58 -4.63 -2.76
N ASP A 215 5.47 -3.65 -2.65
CA ASP A 215 5.75 -2.98 -1.38
C ASP A 215 4.50 -2.29 -0.82
N GLY A 216 4.25 -2.48 0.48
CA GLY A 216 3.04 -2.04 1.19
C GLY A 216 2.06 -3.15 1.52
N VAL A 217 2.18 -4.34 0.90
CA VAL A 217 1.48 -5.56 1.36
C VAL A 217 2.16 -6.05 2.64
N THR A 218 1.39 -6.39 3.67
CA THR A 218 1.92 -6.79 4.98
C THR A 218 1.72 -8.26 5.30
N SER A 219 0.74 -8.93 4.68
CA SER A 219 0.38 -10.32 5.00
C SER A 219 -0.09 -11.09 3.78
N ILE A 220 0.38 -12.33 3.68
CA ILE A 220 -0.12 -13.36 2.75
C ILE A 220 -0.88 -14.38 3.60
N GLY A 221 -2.15 -14.59 3.29
CA GLY A 221 -3.05 -15.45 4.05
C GLY A 221 -2.74 -16.95 3.91
N LYS A 222 -3.40 -17.74 4.76
CA LYS A 222 -3.35 -19.20 4.69
C LYS A 222 -3.73 -19.69 3.29
N SER A 223 -3.00 -20.67 2.75
CA SER A 223 -3.27 -21.30 1.45
C SER A 223 -3.43 -20.32 0.28
N ALA A 224 -2.97 -19.06 0.41
CA ALA A 224 -3.28 -18.00 -0.56
C ALA A 224 -2.92 -18.36 -2.01
N PHE A 225 -1.85 -19.12 -2.23
CA PHE A 225 -1.38 -19.62 -3.53
C PHE A 225 -1.24 -21.15 -3.53
N ALA A 226 -1.97 -21.84 -2.65
CA ALA A 226 -1.87 -23.31 -2.58
C ALA A 226 -2.30 -23.96 -3.90
N SER A 227 -1.58 -25.01 -4.30
CA SER A 227 -1.84 -25.79 -5.53
C SER A 227 -1.76 -24.99 -6.83
N CYS A 228 -0.93 -23.94 -6.84
CA CYS A 228 -0.54 -23.25 -8.08
C CYS A 228 0.62 -24.03 -8.74
N TYR A 229 0.29 -25.18 -9.36
CA TYR A 229 1.30 -26.17 -9.81
C TYR A 229 2.34 -25.60 -10.79
N LEU A 230 1.94 -24.65 -11.65
CA LEU A 230 2.82 -24.07 -12.67
C LEU A 230 3.57 -22.83 -12.20
N LEU A 231 3.35 -22.37 -10.97
CA LEU A 231 4.03 -21.18 -10.43
C LEU A 231 5.54 -21.41 -10.41
N LYS A 232 6.25 -20.60 -11.24
CA LYS A 232 7.71 -20.68 -11.40
C LYS A 232 8.45 -19.73 -10.50
N SER A 233 7.91 -18.53 -10.34
CA SER A 233 8.55 -17.49 -9.56
C SER A 233 7.54 -16.65 -8.79
N ILE A 234 7.96 -16.18 -7.62
CA ILE A 234 7.24 -15.20 -6.83
C ILE A 234 8.20 -14.14 -6.30
N THR A 235 7.83 -12.87 -6.48
CA THR A 235 8.53 -11.74 -5.87
C THR A 235 7.71 -11.26 -4.68
N ILE A 236 8.31 -11.29 -3.49
CA ILE A 236 7.67 -10.85 -2.24
C ILE A 236 8.43 -9.64 -1.70
N ALA A 237 7.75 -8.50 -1.54
CA ALA A 237 8.36 -7.30 -0.99
C ALA A 237 8.71 -7.45 0.51
N ASP A 238 9.72 -6.70 0.95
CA ASP A 238 10.21 -6.71 2.35
C ASP A 238 9.18 -6.14 3.36
N SER A 239 8.10 -5.51 2.89
CA SER A 239 6.96 -5.07 3.72
C SER A 239 6.11 -6.21 4.27
N VAL A 240 6.17 -7.41 3.66
CA VAL A 240 5.45 -8.58 4.13
C VAL A 240 6.11 -9.10 5.41
N THR A 241 5.34 -9.18 6.48
CA THR A 241 5.80 -9.66 7.79
C THR A 241 5.21 -11.02 8.18
N SER A 242 4.21 -11.50 7.44
CA SER A 242 3.55 -12.78 7.70
C SER A 242 3.17 -13.50 6.41
N ILE A 243 3.51 -14.79 6.35
CA ILE A 243 3.10 -15.74 5.31
C ILE A 243 2.36 -16.86 6.03
N GLY A 244 1.09 -17.10 5.72
CA GLY A 244 0.24 -18.06 6.40
C GLY A 244 0.60 -19.51 6.14
N ASP A 245 -0.03 -20.41 6.90
CA ASP A 245 0.10 -21.86 6.70
C ASP A 245 -0.32 -22.23 5.27
N ASP A 246 0.32 -23.26 4.70
CA ASP A 246 0.02 -23.76 3.35
C ASP A 246 0.11 -22.72 2.23
N ALA A 247 0.66 -21.51 2.45
CA ALA A 247 0.56 -20.40 1.51
C ALA A 247 1.02 -20.77 0.10
N PHE A 248 2.04 -21.61 -0.06
CA PHE A 248 2.58 -22.14 -1.33
C PHE A 248 2.55 -23.67 -1.40
N TYR A 249 1.66 -24.29 -0.63
CA TYR A 249 1.48 -25.72 -0.65
C TYR A 249 1.27 -26.27 -2.07
N TRP A 250 2.07 -27.26 -2.48
CA TRP A 250 2.00 -27.86 -3.84
C TRP A 250 2.27 -26.88 -5.00
N CYS A 251 3.04 -25.82 -4.81
CA CYS A 251 3.62 -25.06 -5.91
C CYS A 251 4.81 -25.84 -6.51
N SER A 252 4.51 -26.94 -7.20
CA SER A 252 5.51 -27.95 -7.57
C SER A 252 6.58 -27.46 -8.54
N ASN A 253 6.31 -26.40 -9.32
CA ASN A 253 7.26 -25.81 -10.26
C ASN A 253 7.98 -24.56 -9.73
N LEU A 254 7.72 -24.16 -8.47
CA LEU A 254 8.41 -23.03 -7.84
C LEU A 254 9.90 -23.38 -7.65
N THR A 255 10.77 -22.69 -8.36
CA THR A 255 12.21 -22.98 -8.37
C THR A 255 13.01 -22.20 -7.33
N SER A 256 12.59 -20.99 -7.06
CA SER A 256 13.23 -20.12 -6.06
C SER A 256 12.23 -19.13 -5.48
N VAL A 257 12.48 -18.72 -4.24
CA VAL A 257 11.73 -17.66 -3.57
C VAL A 257 12.66 -16.84 -2.68
N LYS A 258 12.58 -15.53 -2.82
CA LYS A 258 13.25 -14.62 -1.89
C LYS A 258 12.26 -14.27 -0.77
N LEU A 259 12.54 -14.73 0.44
CA LEU A 259 11.73 -14.43 1.61
C LEU A 259 11.93 -12.98 2.09
N PRO A 260 10.87 -12.31 2.59
CA PRO A 260 10.97 -10.96 3.14
C PRO A 260 11.81 -10.94 4.42
N LYS A 261 12.60 -9.88 4.60
CA LYS A 261 13.59 -9.78 5.70
C LYS A 261 12.99 -9.75 7.10
N ASN A 262 11.72 -9.31 7.22
CA ASN A 262 11.05 -9.11 8.50
C ASN A 262 10.14 -10.29 8.88
N LEU A 263 10.36 -11.45 8.28
CA LEU A 263 9.59 -12.64 8.58
C LEU A 263 10.02 -13.22 9.93
N GLY A 264 9.07 -13.42 10.85
CA GLY A 264 9.34 -13.93 12.19
C GLY A 264 9.45 -15.47 12.28
N LYS A 265 8.77 -16.20 11.38
CA LYS A 265 8.80 -17.66 11.29
C LYS A 265 8.42 -18.16 9.91
N ILE A 266 8.79 -19.40 9.58
CA ILE A 266 8.26 -20.13 8.44
C ILE A 266 7.11 -20.98 8.96
N ASN A 267 5.88 -20.62 8.60
CA ASN A 267 4.66 -21.28 9.08
C ASN A 267 4.51 -22.71 8.55
N SER A 268 3.60 -23.47 9.18
CA SER A 268 3.37 -24.88 8.85
C SER A 268 2.95 -25.07 7.39
N TYR A 269 3.52 -26.07 6.74
CA TYR A 269 3.21 -26.49 5.37
C TYR A 269 3.49 -25.42 4.29
N THR A 270 4.08 -24.27 4.62
CA THR A 270 4.20 -23.11 3.71
C THR A 270 4.74 -23.48 2.33
N PHE A 271 5.80 -24.29 2.25
CA PHE A 271 6.41 -24.77 1.00
C PHE A 271 6.30 -26.28 0.81
N ARG A 272 5.35 -26.92 1.50
CA ARG A 272 5.18 -28.38 1.40
C ARG A 272 4.89 -28.76 -0.05
N PHE A 273 5.64 -29.74 -0.57
CA PHE A 273 5.60 -30.24 -1.95
C PHE A 273 5.93 -29.20 -3.03
N CYS A 274 6.71 -28.18 -2.68
CA CYS A 274 7.38 -27.33 -3.68
C CYS A 274 8.56 -28.11 -4.29
N LYS A 275 8.23 -29.12 -5.11
CA LYS A 275 9.19 -30.11 -5.61
C LYS A 275 10.31 -29.51 -6.45
N GLY A 276 10.07 -28.37 -7.11
CA GLY A 276 11.04 -27.64 -7.94
C GLY A 276 11.98 -26.72 -7.19
N LEU A 277 11.74 -26.47 -5.88
CA LEU A 277 12.52 -25.52 -5.08
C LEU A 277 13.94 -26.03 -4.87
N THR A 278 14.93 -25.33 -5.45
CA THR A 278 16.33 -25.78 -5.46
C THR A 278 17.16 -25.23 -4.30
N ASP A 279 16.85 -24.02 -3.87
CA ASP A 279 17.52 -23.37 -2.75
C ASP A 279 16.58 -22.40 -2.02
N ILE A 280 16.87 -22.16 -0.74
CA ILE A 280 16.16 -21.18 0.06
C ILE A 280 17.10 -20.56 1.10
N SER A 281 17.01 -19.24 1.22
CA SER A 281 17.69 -18.49 2.29
C SER A 281 16.65 -18.01 3.29
N ILE A 282 16.72 -18.51 4.50
CA ILE A 282 15.83 -18.13 5.60
C ILE A 282 16.35 -16.85 6.22
N PRO A 283 15.53 -15.78 6.37
CA PRO A 283 15.97 -14.49 6.91
C PRO A 283 16.41 -14.56 8.37
N ASP A 284 17.35 -13.69 8.75
CA ASP A 284 17.94 -13.62 10.10
C ASP A 284 16.94 -13.32 11.23
N GLY A 285 15.71 -12.87 10.93
CA GLY A 285 14.64 -12.66 11.91
C GLY A 285 13.81 -13.89 12.26
N VAL A 286 13.96 -14.98 11.49
CA VAL A 286 13.15 -16.20 11.67
C VAL A 286 13.60 -16.96 12.91
N THR A 287 12.64 -17.24 13.81
CA THR A 287 12.90 -17.93 15.08
C THR A 287 12.48 -19.42 15.06
N SER A 288 11.57 -19.81 14.17
CA SER A 288 11.14 -21.20 14.02
C SER A 288 10.89 -21.58 12.57
N ILE A 289 11.12 -22.85 12.26
CA ILE A 289 10.69 -23.52 11.03
C ILE A 289 9.64 -24.50 11.44
N ASP A 290 8.36 -24.17 11.15
CA ASP A 290 7.22 -24.90 11.70
C ASP A 290 6.98 -26.21 10.95
N ARG A 291 6.01 -27.00 11.43
CA ARG A 291 5.69 -28.35 10.99
C ARG A 291 5.57 -28.45 9.45
N CYS A 292 6.27 -29.43 8.85
CA CYS A 292 6.21 -29.75 7.42
C CYS A 292 6.49 -28.57 6.49
N ALA A 293 7.16 -27.51 6.95
CA ALA A 293 7.32 -26.26 6.20
C ALA A 293 7.95 -26.46 4.82
N PHE A 294 8.92 -27.37 4.68
CA PHE A 294 9.59 -27.75 3.42
C PHE A 294 9.44 -29.24 3.10
N MET A 295 8.45 -29.92 3.68
CA MET A 295 8.23 -31.33 3.42
C MET A 295 8.04 -31.59 1.93
N GLY A 296 8.81 -32.54 1.38
CA GLY A 296 8.71 -32.96 -0.02
C GLY A 296 9.26 -31.93 -1.03
N CYS A 297 10.15 -31.03 -0.62
CA CYS A 297 10.95 -30.20 -1.51
C CYS A 297 12.08 -31.06 -2.11
N GLU A 298 11.71 -31.94 -3.05
CA GLU A 298 12.59 -32.99 -3.57
C GLU A 298 13.84 -32.49 -4.28
N ALA A 299 13.80 -31.25 -4.86
CA ALA A 299 14.93 -30.63 -5.54
C ALA A 299 15.77 -29.70 -4.64
N LEU A 300 15.46 -29.58 -3.36
CA LEU A 300 16.17 -28.69 -2.45
C LEU A 300 17.57 -29.22 -2.17
N THR A 301 18.57 -28.56 -2.75
CA THR A 301 19.98 -28.93 -2.61
C THR A 301 20.65 -28.22 -1.43
N LYS A 302 20.14 -27.04 -1.06
CA LYS A 302 20.76 -26.20 -0.04
C LYS A 302 19.70 -25.40 0.73
N VAL A 303 19.87 -25.33 2.04
CA VAL A 303 19.14 -24.44 2.94
C VAL A 303 20.12 -23.73 3.87
N ILE A 304 19.95 -22.41 4.01
CA ILE A 304 20.72 -21.62 4.97
C ILE A 304 19.78 -21.32 6.14
N ILE A 305 20.05 -21.96 7.29
CA ILE A 305 19.28 -21.77 8.53
C ILE A 305 20.02 -20.70 9.36
N PRO A 306 19.39 -19.55 9.64
CA PRO A 306 20.04 -18.50 10.41
C PRO A 306 20.11 -18.87 11.90
N LYS A 307 21.09 -18.29 12.62
CA LYS A 307 21.27 -18.57 14.06
C LYS A 307 20.13 -18.03 14.95
N SER A 308 19.22 -17.25 14.42
CA SER A 308 18.00 -16.84 15.09
C SER A 308 17.00 -18.00 15.27
N VAL A 309 17.10 -19.06 14.44
CA VAL A 309 16.23 -20.21 14.53
C VAL A 309 16.57 -21.00 15.80
N THR A 310 15.55 -21.18 16.65
CA THR A 310 15.65 -21.96 17.89
C THR A 310 14.95 -23.31 17.81
N VAL A 311 13.97 -23.44 16.92
CA VAL A 311 13.16 -24.65 16.77
C VAL A 311 13.03 -25.02 15.30
N ILE A 312 13.29 -26.29 14.99
CA ILE A 312 12.96 -26.94 13.72
C ILE A 312 11.91 -27.99 14.07
N GLU A 313 10.67 -27.79 13.61
CA GLU A 313 9.53 -28.61 14.00
C GLU A 313 9.45 -29.94 13.25
N GLU A 314 8.42 -30.74 13.60
CA GLU A 314 8.12 -32.07 13.03
C GLU A 314 8.08 -32.04 11.50
N SER A 315 8.82 -32.96 10.85
CA SER A 315 8.86 -33.16 9.39
C SER A 315 9.23 -31.92 8.58
N ALA A 316 9.87 -30.93 9.20
CA ALA A 316 10.12 -29.62 8.55
C ALA A 316 10.81 -29.74 7.18
N PHE A 317 11.75 -30.68 7.01
CA PHE A 317 12.47 -30.99 5.77
C PHE A 317 12.30 -32.46 5.34
N TYR A 318 11.23 -33.12 5.77
CA TYR A 318 10.97 -34.51 5.39
C TYR A 318 10.93 -34.67 3.86
N GLY A 319 11.64 -35.66 3.33
CA GLY A 319 11.63 -35.95 1.89
C GLY A 319 12.36 -34.92 1.01
N CYS A 320 13.27 -34.11 1.57
CA CYS A 320 14.21 -33.32 0.82
C CYS A 320 15.35 -34.19 0.29
N LYS A 321 15.06 -35.05 -0.71
CA LYS A 321 15.88 -36.19 -1.11
C LYS A 321 17.28 -35.86 -1.57
N VAL A 322 17.49 -34.68 -2.16
CA VAL A 322 18.81 -34.25 -2.68
C VAL A 322 19.52 -33.24 -1.76
N LEU A 323 18.97 -32.94 -0.59
CA LEU A 323 19.62 -32.10 0.42
C LEU A 323 20.82 -32.87 1.01
N ALA A 324 22.01 -32.52 0.51
CA ALA A 324 23.25 -33.22 0.87
C ALA A 324 24.00 -32.59 2.04
N ASP A 325 23.77 -31.34 2.32
CA ASP A 325 24.43 -30.57 3.40
C ASP A 325 23.43 -29.66 4.12
N VAL A 326 23.48 -29.70 5.45
CA VAL A 326 22.72 -28.80 6.31
C VAL A 326 23.56 -28.42 7.52
N THR A 327 23.67 -27.13 7.77
CA THR A 327 24.29 -26.62 8.99
C THR A 327 23.21 -26.30 10.00
N ILE A 328 23.20 -27.01 11.13
CA ILE A 328 22.35 -26.69 12.29
C ILE A 328 23.03 -25.61 13.12
N PRO A 329 22.47 -24.38 13.23
CA PRO A 329 23.11 -23.30 13.95
C PRO A 329 23.17 -23.52 15.47
N GLU A 330 24.14 -22.88 16.14
CA GLU A 330 24.30 -22.91 17.61
C GLU A 330 23.13 -22.23 18.38
N GLY A 331 22.10 -21.72 17.73
CA GLY A 331 20.86 -21.22 18.34
C GLY A 331 19.78 -22.27 18.49
N VAL A 332 19.86 -23.36 17.73
CA VAL A 332 18.81 -24.39 17.71
C VAL A 332 18.82 -25.19 19.00
N THR A 333 17.66 -25.26 19.66
CA THR A 333 17.45 -26.02 20.91
C THR A 333 16.63 -27.28 20.68
N THR A 334 15.74 -27.28 19.69
CA THR A 334 14.81 -28.39 19.43
C THR A 334 14.79 -28.76 17.95
N ILE A 335 14.89 -30.03 17.66
CA ILE A 335 14.71 -30.63 16.32
C ILE A 335 13.58 -31.67 16.46
N GLY A 336 12.50 -31.46 15.71
CA GLY A 336 11.27 -32.23 15.78
C GLY A 336 11.40 -33.66 15.25
N GLU A 337 10.34 -34.45 15.45
CA GLU A 337 10.21 -35.78 14.89
C GLU A 337 10.26 -35.74 13.37
N GLU A 338 11.03 -36.63 12.75
CA GLU A 338 11.17 -36.76 11.29
C GLU A 338 11.68 -35.49 10.58
N ALA A 339 12.26 -34.50 11.30
CA ALA A 339 12.58 -33.20 10.74
C ALA A 339 13.39 -33.26 9.45
N PHE A 340 14.31 -34.22 9.30
CA PHE A 340 15.10 -34.49 8.09
C PHE A 340 15.01 -35.96 7.66
N CYS A 341 13.89 -36.65 7.97
CA CYS A 341 13.64 -38.01 7.50
C CYS A 341 13.48 -38.01 5.97
N ASP A 342 13.93 -39.04 5.31
CA ASP A 342 13.98 -39.18 3.84
C ASP A 342 14.82 -38.10 3.12
N CYS A 343 15.76 -37.47 3.83
CA CYS A 343 16.84 -36.67 3.21
C CYS A 343 17.95 -37.64 2.80
N THR A 344 17.74 -38.41 1.75
CA THR A 344 18.60 -39.56 1.41
C THR A 344 20.00 -39.21 0.94
N ALA A 345 20.20 -37.96 0.47
CA ALA A 345 21.50 -37.44 0.14
C ALA A 345 22.30 -36.92 1.36
N LEU A 346 21.64 -36.67 2.49
CA LEU A 346 22.27 -36.19 3.72
C LEU A 346 22.96 -37.39 4.43
N LEU A 347 24.28 -37.51 4.21
CA LEU A 347 25.07 -38.62 4.76
C LEU A 347 25.67 -38.30 6.12
N SER A 348 25.60 -37.10 6.57
CA SER A 348 26.08 -36.69 7.88
C SER A 348 25.39 -35.42 8.38
N VAL A 349 25.38 -35.23 9.69
CA VAL A 349 24.92 -33.98 10.32
C VAL A 349 25.80 -33.66 11.52
N LYS A 350 26.15 -32.39 11.68
CA LYS A 350 26.78 -31.88 12.90
C LYS A 350 25.69 -31.32 13.82
N ILE A 351 25.57 -31.88 15.01
CA ILE A 351 24.58 -31.46 16.00
C ILE A 351 25.26 -30.54 17.03
N PRO A 352 24.89 -29.25 17.11
CA PRO A 352 25.49 -28.31 18.03
C PRO A 352 25.13 -28.63 19.51
N LYS A 353 25.93 -28.08 20.41
CA LYS A 353 25.73 -28.26 21.88
C LYS A 353 24.44 -27.63 22.38
N SER A 354 23.92 -26.63 21.69
CA SER A 354 22.65 -25.94 22.01
C SER A 354 21.43 -26.85 21.92
N VAL A 355 21.50 -27.92 21.11
CA VAL A 355 20.35 -28.82 20.91
C VAL A 355 20.13 -29.66 22.18
N THR A 356 18.95 -29.49 22.77
CA THR A 356 18.51 -30.18 24.00
C THR A 356 17.47 -31.27 23.75
N ALA A 357 16.81 -31.21 22.58
CA ALA A 357 15.81 -32.20 22.19
C ALA A 357 15.92 -32.55 20.69
N ILE A 358 15.87 -33.86 20.36
CA ILE A 358 15.82 -34.39 19.01
C ILE A 358 14.72 -35.44 18.98
N GLY A 359 13.76 -35.26 18.04
CA GLY A 359 12.63 -36.16 17.86
C GLY A 359 13.04 -37.49 17.20
N ASN A 360 12.12 -38.45 17.23
CA ASN A 360 12.34 -39.78 16.62
C ASN A 360 12.57 -39.59 15.11
N HIS A 361 13.49 -40.39 14.54
CA HIS A 361 13.80 -40.41 13.10
C HIS A 361 14.16 -39.06 12.50
N ALA A 362 14.58 -38.10 13.34
CA ALA A 362 14.89 -36.76 12.87
C ALA A 362 15.95 -36.73 11.76
N PHE A 363 16.93 -37.64 11.81
CA PHE A 363 18.01 -37.74 10.81
C PHE A 363 18.35 -39.21 10.52
N GLY A 364 18.88 -39.46 9.31
CA GLY A 364 19.51 -40.75 8.96
C GLY A 364 18.55 -41.88 8.65
N TYR A 365 17.30 -41.56 8.35
CA TYR A 365 16.26 -42.51 7.98
C TYR A 365 15.63 -42.18 6.65
N ASN A 366 15.24 -43.18 5.85
CA ASN A 366 14.44 -43.01 4.64
C ASN A 366 12.93 -43.06 4.94
N GLU A 367 12.08 -42.93 3.93
CA GLU A 367 10.62 -42.97 4.04
C GLU A 367 10.02 -44.25 4.67
N SER A 368 10.76 -45.38 4.61
CA SER A 368 10.38 -46.68 5.23
C SER A 368 10.98 -46.82 6.63
N TYR A 369 11.50 -45.79 7.22
CA TYR A 369 12.24 -45.77 8.49
C TYR A 369 13.42 -46.71 8.53
N THR A 370 14.00 -47.01 7.36
CA THR A 370 15.25 -47.75 7.26
C THR A 370 16.41 -46.77 7.36
N LYS A 371 17.45 -47.17 8.11
CA LYS A 371 18.64 -46.30 8.26
C LYS A 371 19.34 -46.12 6.93
N ILE A 372 19.76 -44.88 6.66
CA ILE A 372 20.62 -44.54 5.52
C ILE A 372 22.00 -45.14 5.78
N ALA A 373 22.47 -45.95 4.86
CA ALA A 373 23.76 -46.65 5.01
C ALA A 373 24.91 -45.64 5.11
N GLY A 374 25.74 -45.80 6.14
CA GLY A 374 26.90 -44.95 6.36
C GLY A 374 26.59 -43.57 6.95
N PHE A 375 25.33 -43.27 7.33
CA PHE A 375 24.99 -42.01 7.97
C PHE A 375 25.79 -41.80 9.27
N LYS A 376 26.36 -40.56 9.41
CA LYS A 376 27.19 -40.19 10.56
C LYS A 376 26.62 -38.98 11.28
N VAL A 377 26.74 -38.98 12.60
CA VAL A 377 26.43 -37.80 13.44
C VAL A 377 27.72 -37.26 14.01
N TYR A 378 28.06 -36.02 13.66
CA TYR A 378 29.14 -35.30 14.33
C TYR A 378 28.58 -34.67 15.61
N CYS A 379 29.07 -35.13 16.76
CA CYS A 379 28.52 -34.76 18.05
C CYS A 379 29.59 -34.42 19.08
N TYR A 380 29.19 -33.62 20.06
CA TYR A 380 30.02 -33.32 21.22
C TYR A 380 29.80 -34.33 22.33
N LYS A 381 30.83 -34.67 23.06
CA LYS A 381 30.73 -35.59 24.18
C LYS A 381 29.68 -35.15 25.20
N ASN A 382 28.86 -36.08 25.67
CA ASN A 382 27.73 -35.87 26.59
C ASN A 382 26.64 -34.93 26.06
N SER A 383 26.52 -34.72 24.75
CA SER A 383 25.49 -33.93 24.14
C SER A 383 24.25 -34.74 23.74
N THR A 384 23.14 -34.07 23.48
CA THR A 384 21.94 -34.67 22.91
C THR A 384 22.20 -35.32 21.56
N GLY A 385 23.13 -34.78 20.77
CA GLY A 385 23.57 -35.36 19.50
C GLY A 385 24.24 -36.70 19.69
N GLU A 386 25.13 -36.86 20.68
CA GLU A 386 25.75 -38.17 21.03
C GLU A 386 24.68 -39.18 21.51
N LYS A 387 23.76 -38.72 22.37
CA LYS A 387 22.63 -39.57 22.80
C LYS A 387 21.78 -40.05 21.63
N TYR A 388 21.41 -39.12 20.71
CA TYR A 388 20.65 -39.44 19.51
C TYR A 388 21.36 -40.49 18.64
N ALA A 389 22.67 -40.29 18.39
CA ALA A 389 23.47 -41.25 17.62
C ALA A 389 23.46 -42.65 18.28
N ASN A 390 23.72 -42.71 19.58
CA ASN A 390 23.77 -43.95 20.33
C ASN A 390 22.41 -44.67 20.37
N ASP A 391 21.34 -43.99 20.71
CA ASP A 391 19.98 -44.53 20.78
C ASP A 391 19.52 -45.10 19.43
N ASN A 392 19.98 -44.51 18.34
CA ASN A 392 19.64 -44.92 16.98
C ASN A 392 20.71 -45.79 16.34
N GLY A 393 21.83 -46.11 17.03
CA GLY A 393 22.92 -46.94 16.52
C GLY A 393 23.57 -46.35 15.27
N PHE A 394 23.73 -45.03 15.19
CA PHE A 394 24.54 -44.31 14.23
C PHE A 394 25.96 -44.14 14.75
N ILE A 395 26.90 -43.93 13.83
CA ILE A 395 28.27 -43.62 14.20
C ILE A 395 28.30 -42.16 14.72
N CYS A 396 28.68 -41.99 16.00
CA CYS A 396 29.00 -40.70 16.57
C CYS A 396 30.47 -40.39 16.26
N GLU A 397 30.72 -39.48 15.35
CA GLU A 397 32.04 -38.92 15.10
C GLU A 397 32.27 -37.75 16.07
N PRO A 398 33.29 -37.84 16.95
CA PRO A 398 33.56 -36.75 17.88
C PRO A 398 33.98 -35.50 17.10
N VAL A 399 33.36 -34.34 17.41
CA VAL A 399 33.81 -33.05 16.89
C VAL A 399 35.17 -32.73 17.53
N ALA A 400 36.25 -33.06 16.83
CA ALA A 400 37.59 -32.69 17.26
C ALA A 400 37.85 -31.19 16.92
N VAL A 401 37.78 -30.36 17.94
CA VAL A 401 38.11 -28.96 17.83
C VAL A 401 39.54 -28.75 18.36
N THR A 402 40.53 -28.87 17.51
CA THR A 402 41.91 -28.70 17.95
C THR A 402 42.59 -27.47 17.30
N THR A 403 42.38 -27.20 16.05
CA THR A 403 42.90 -25.97 15.39
C THR A 403 41.98 -25.61 14.24
N VAL A 404 41.71 -24.32 14.05
CA VAL A 404 41.02 -23.78 12.90
C VAL A 404 42.02 -22.98 12.05
N ASP A 405 42.09 -23.26 10.76
CA ASP A 405 42.99 -22.55 9.89
C ASP A 405 42.67 -21.06 9.78
N ALA A 406 43.69 -20.24 9.62
CA ALA A 406 43.51 -18.81 9.41
C ALA A 406 42.74 -18.54 8.10
N VAL A 407 41.90 -17.55 8.12
CA VAL A 407 41.09 -17.14 6.95
C VAL A 407 42.04 -16.58 5.88
N THR A 408 41.95 -17.11 4.66
CA THR A 408 42.64 -16.61 3.48
C THR A 408 41.71 -15.79 2.58
N GLY A 409 42.23 -15.08 1.58
CA GLY A 409 41.46 -14.31 0.62
C GLY A 409 40.66 -13.16 1.24
N PHE A 410 40.96 -12.74 2.49
CA PHE A 410 40.25 -11.64 3.15
C PHE A 410 40.53 -10.31 2.48
N ASP A 411 39.59 -9.81 1.70
CA ASP A 411 39.69 -8.61 0.89
C ASP A 411 38.36 -7.85 0.82
N ALA A 412 38.40 -6.60 0.33
CA ALA A 412 37.25 -5.77 0.10
C ALA A 412 36.79 -5.91 -1.37
N ASP A 413 35.60 -6.52 -1.56
CA ASP A 413 34.97 -6.69 -2.89
C ASP A 413 34.35 -5.40 -3.39
N LYS A 414 33.60 -4.70 -2.55
CA LYS A 414 32.94 -3.43 -2.87
C LYS A 414 33.05 -2.44 -1.72
N VAL A 415 33.58 -1.26 -2.02
CA VAL A 415 33.73 -0.18 -1.03
C VAL A 415 32.93 1.03 -1.48
N THR A 416 32.09 1.55 -0.57
CA THR A 416 31.32 2.79 -0.74
C THR A 416 31.85 3.88 0.20
N SER A 417 31.17 5.00 0.28
CA SER A 417 31.50 6.04 1.26
C SER A 417 31.03 5.72 2.69
N GLY A 418 30.13 4.75 2.85
CA GLY A 418 29.53 4.41 4.14
C GLY A 418 29.61 2.93 4.50
N SER A 419 30.17 2.09 3.62
CA SER A 419 30.23 0.65 3.82
C SER A 419 31.39 0.01 3.05
N ALA A 420 31.77 -1.17 3.50
CA ALA A 420 32.67 -2.07 2.80
C ALA A 420 32.09 -3.48 2.76
N THR A 421 31.89 -4.04 1.59
CA THR A 421 31.59 -5.47 1.43
C THR A 421 32.90 -6.21 1.41
N LEU A 422 33.06 -7.14 2.32
CA LEU A 422 34.25 -7.96 2.52
C LEU A 422 33.99 -9.35 1.97
N LYS A 423 35.00 -10.02 1.49
CA LYS A 423 34.97 -11.41 1.05
C LYS A 423 36.17 -12.16 1.60
N TRP A 424 36.05 -13.46 1.69
CA TRP A 424 37.13 -14.36 2.13
C TRP A 424 36.91 -15.77 1.58
N ASP A 425 37.95 -16.58 1.66
CA ASP A 425 37.90 -17.97 1.25
C ASP A 425 37.24 -18.84 2.35
N LYS A 426 36.53 -19.87 1.94
CA LYS A 426 35.91 -20.83 2.87
C LYS A 426 37.03 -21.59 3.59
N VAL A 427 36.93 -21.67 4.93
CA VAL A 427 37.75 -22.53 5.76
C VAL A 427 37.02 -23.84 6.00
N SER A 428 37.61 -24.98 5.63
CA SER A 428 36.93 -26.27 5.56
C SER A 428 36.36 -26.76 6.90
N ASP A 429 37.09 -26.52 7.99
CA ASP A 429 36.75 -27.01 9.33
C ASP A 429 36.10 -25.94 10.24
N ALA A 430 35.75 -24.78 9.69
CA ALA A 430 35.13 -23.71 10.43
C ALA A 430 33.60 -23.93 10.55
N ASP A 431 33.04 -23.61 11.69
CA ASP A 431 31.60 -23.48 11.91
C ASP A 431 31.10 -22.14 11.37
N GLY A 432 32.01 -21.12 11.39
CA GLY A 432 31.66 -19.78 10.97
C GLY A 432 32.83 -18.80 11.13
N TYR A 433 32.48 -17.52 11.02
CA TYR A 433 33.46 -16.42 10.99
C TYR A 433 33.02 -15.27 11.89
N ALA A 434 34.01 -14.57 12.45
CA ALA A 434 33.82 -13.34 13.18
C ALA A 434 34.70 -12.23 12.55
N VAL A 435 34.05 -11.12 12.15
CA VAL A 435 34.72 -9.93 11.62
C VAL A 435 34.69 -8.82 12.66
N GLU A 436 35.82 -8.21 12.92
CA GLU A 436 35.94 -7.12 13.88
C GLU A 436 36.53 -5.87 13.19
N LEU A 437 36.05 -4.73 13.65
CA LEU A 437 36.44 -3.40 13.23
C LEU A 437 37.15 -2.66 14.37
N TYR A 438 38.31 -2.07 14.12
CA TYR A 438 38.99 -1.26 15.09
C TYR A 438 38.41 0.15 15.15
N THR A 439 37.73 0.47 16.25
CA THR A 439 37.16 1.81 16.49
C THR A 439 37.18 2.14 17.98
N GLY A 440 37.42 3.42 18.32
CA GLY A 440 37.43 3.84 19.73
C GLY A 440 38.56 3.19 20.56
N GLY A 441 39.68 2.90 19.93
CA GLY A 441 40.83 2.31 20.63
C GLY A 441 40.76 0.81 20.88
N LYS A 442 39.69 0.12 20.39
CA LYS A 442 39.46 -1.31 20.60
C LYS A 442 38.90 -1.99 19.35
N TRP A 443 38.98 -3.32 19.33
CA TRP A 443 38.36 -4.15 18.34
C TRP A 443 36.90 -4.43 18.75
N ASN A 444 35.98 -4.19 17.85
CA ASN A 444 34.56 -4.43 18.07
C ASN A 444 34.05 -5.41 17.00
N GLU A 445 33.36 -6.45 17.41
CA GLU A 445 32.74 -7.40 16.49
C GLU A 445 31.63 -6.68 15.71
N VAL A 446 31.69 -6.71 14.38
CA VAL A 446 30.73 -6.07 13.47
C VAL A 446 29.97 -7.05 12.61
N PHE A 447 30.41 -8.29 12.58
CA PHE A 447 29.72 -9.40 11.90
C PHE A 447 30.15 -10.72 12.53
N ARG A 448 29.19 -11.63 12.69
CA ARG A 448 29.41 -13.03 13.04
C ARG A 448 28.45 -13.90 12.27
N THR A 449 28.90 -15.04 11.81
CA THR A 449 28.07 -16.10 11.22
C THR A 449 28.49 -17.46 11.78
N SER A 450 27.53 -18.34 12.02
CA SER A 450 27.76 -19.76 12.33
C SER A 450 27.56 -20.65 11.11
N ASP A 451 27.53 -20.07 9.92
CA ASP A 451 27.49 -20.78 8.64
C ASP A 451 28.83 -20.57 7.93
N SER A 452 29.60 -21.65 7.80
CA SER A 452 30.89 -21.62 7.11
C SER A 452 30.77 -21.43 5.60
N SER A 453 29.57 -21.52 5.04
CA SER A 453 29.33 -21.23 3.62
C SER A 453 29.22 -19.73 3.33
N VAL A 454 29.00 -18.91 4.35
CA VAL A 454 28.99 -17.45 4.22
C VAL A 454 30.42 -16.95 4.15
N THR A 455 30.84 -16.51 2.96
CA THR A 455 32.20 -16.02 2.68
C THR A 455 32.25 -14.53 2.33
N SER A 456 31.20 -13.80 2.70
CA SER A 456 31.17 -12.33 2.53
C SER A 456 30.27 -11.68 3.58
N CYS A 457 30.55 -10.42 3.88
CA CYS A 457 29.68 -9.58 4.69
C CYS A 457 29.80 -8.11 4.30
N THR A 458 28.85 -7.28 4.74
CA THR A 458 28.93 -5.84 4.54
C THR A 458 29.01 -5.12 5.88
N VAL A 459 30.11 -4.40 6.09
CA VAL A 459 30.31 -3.52 7.24
C VAL A 459 29.82 -2.13 6.88
N GLY A 460 28.76 -1.67 7.57
CA GLY A 460 28.13 -0.36 7.35
C GLY A 460 28.54 0.71 8.37
N SER A 461 27.85 1.86 8.32
CA SER A 461 28.05 2.99 9.23
C SER A 461 29.47 3.55 9.27
N LEU A 462 30.22 3.39 8.19
CA LEU A 462 31.58 3.91 8.06
C LEU A 462 31.56 5.40 7.65
N LYS A 463 32.57 6.15 8.07
CA LYS A 463 32.77 7.53 7.59
C LYS A 463 33.45 7.50 6.23
N GLY A 464 33.03 8.35 5.32
CA GLY A 464 33.66 8.47 4.00
C GLY A 464 35.07 9.04 4.10
N ASN A 465 35.93 8.63 3.13
CA ASN A 465 37.30 9.03 3.02
C ASN A 465 38.14 8.71 4.28
N SER A 466 37.87 7.61 4.92
CA SER A 466 38.54 7.15 6.14
C SER A 466 39.11 5.77 5.94
N THR A 467 40.29 5.52 6.54
CA THR A 467 40.88 4.19 6.55
C THR A 467 40.46 3.45 7.81
N TYR A 468 40.05 2.22 7.63
CA TYR A 468 39.61 1.33 8.70
C TYR A 468 40.48 0.09 8.73
N SER A 469 40.82 -0.36 9.93
CA SER A 469 41.47 -1.65 10.14
C SER A 469 40.40 -2.67 10.51
N LEU A 470 40.34 -3.74 9.76
CA LEU A 470 39.45 -4.88 9.94
C LEU A 470 40.26 -6.12 10.20
N ARG A 471 39.68 -7.07 10.92
CA ARG A 471 40.26 -8.40 11.06
C ARG A 471 39.15 -9.45 11.07
N ILE A 472 39.47 -10.62 10.58
CA ILE A 472 38.61 -11.79 10.56
C ILE A 472 39.29 -12.97 11.21
N ARG A 473 38.50 -13.82 11.85
CA ARG A 473 38.93 -15.16 12.24
C ARG A 473 37.83 -16.15 11.98
N ALA A 474 38.19 -17.36 11.67
CA ALA A 474 37.28 -18.50 11.67
C ALA A 474 37.15 -19.07 13.08
N PHE A 475 36.08 -19.81 13.34
CA PHE A 475 35.91 -20.56 14.60
C PHE A 475 35.21 -21.89 14.34
N ALA A 476 35.50 -22.88 15.23
CA ALA A 476 34.81 -24.15 15.30
C ALA A 476 34.61 -24.50 16.78
N GLY A 477 33.38 -24.56 17.25
CA GLY A 477 33.05 -24.69 18.66
C GLY A 477 33.71 -23.57 19.49
N THR A 478 34.63 -23.93 20.39
CA THR A 478 35.37 -22.97 21.24
C THR A 478 36.74 -22.59 20.68
N ALA A 479 37.22 -23.23 19.62
CA ALA A 479 38.50 -22.92 18.99
C ALA A 479 38.35 -21.79 17.97
N TYR A 480 39.38 -20.97 17.88
CA TYR A 480 39.47 -19.86 16.97
C TYR A 480 40.78 -19.94 16.17
N SER A 481 40.71 -19.49 14.91
CA SER A 481 41.90 -19.28 14.13
C SER A 481 42.66 -18.02 14.57
N ASP A 482 43.89 -17.86 14.09
CA ASP A 482 44.55 -16.57 14.09
C ASP A 482 43.76 -15.55 13.29
N TYR A 483 43.96 -14.26 13.59
CA TYR A 483 43.35 -13.17 12.88
C TYR A 483 44.04 -12.84 11.57
N THR A 484 43.29 -12.80 10.49
CA THR A 484 43.71 -12.17 9.23
C THR A 484 43.24 -10.72 9.23
N ARG A 485 44.14 -9.80 8.82
CA ARG A 485 43.90 -8.35 8.89
C ARG A 485 43.77 -7.74 7.51
N LEU A 486 42.95 -6.68 7.40
CA LEU A 486 42.68 -5.91 6.20
C LEU A 486 42.57 -4.42 6.54
N ALA A 487 43.21 -3.57 5.73
CA ALA A 487 43.00 -2.13 5.79
C ALA A 487 42.11 -1.71 4.61
N VAL A 488 40.97 -1.07 4.90
CA VAL A 488 40.01 -0.63 3.90
C VAL A 488 39.86 0.88 3.96
N LYS A 489 40.08 1.55 2.84
CA LYS A 489 39.82 2.98 2.69
C LYS A 489 38.45 3.19 2.04
N THR A 490 37.50 3.78 2.75
CA THR A 490 36.20 4.14 2.19
C THR A 490 36.33 5.21 1.10
N LYS A 491 35.40 5.16 0.14
CA LYS A 491 35.31 6.20 -0.90
C LYS A 491 35.02 7.56 -0.29
N LEU A 492 35.18 8.61 -1.07
CA LEU A 492 34.82 9.95 -0.68
C LEU A 492 33.36 9.98 -0.22
N ALA A 493 33.05 10.69 0.89
CA ALA A 493 31.71 10.79 1.41
C ALA A 493 30.75 11.33 0.36
N ASN A 494 29.55 10.79 0.35
CA ASN A 494 28.49 11.27 -0.53
C ASN A 494 28.12 12.71 -0.18
N VAL A 495 27.59 13.44 -1.13
CA VAL A 495 27.10 14.80 -0.90
C VAL A 495 25.89 14.75 0.00
N ALA A 496 26.02 15.32 1.20
CA ALA A 496 24.94 15.40 2.17
C ALA A 496 24.08 16.64 1.96
N GLY A 497 22.88 16.64 2.52
CA GLY A 497 22.00 17.82 2.58
C GLY A 497 21.54 18.33 1.22
N LEU A 498 21.60 17.50 0.16
CA LEU A 498 21.08 17.91 -1.16
C LEU A 498 19.59 18.28 -1.06
N LYS A 499 19.30 19.52 -1.41
CA LYS A 499 17.96 20.07 -1.48
C LYS A 499 17.76 20.65 -2.87
N ALA A 500 16.52 20.64 -3.33
CA ALA A 500 16.15 21.23 -4.60
C ALA A 500 14.83 21.97 -4.45
N GLN A 501 14.77 23.18 -4.96
CA GLN A 501 13.59 24.03 -4.89
C GLN A 501 13.39 24.75 -6.22
N GLY A 502 12.17 24.74 -6.72
CA GLY A 502 11.77 25.63 -7.81
C GLY A 502 11.89 27.10 -7.34
N VAL A 503 12.56 27.92 -8.10
CA VAL A 503 12.74 29.35 -7.79
C VAL A 503 11.99 30.26 -8.79
N THR A 504 11.78 29.76 -10.01
CA THR A 504 10.93 30.38 -11.03
C THR A 504 10.25 29.30 -11.87
N ALA A 505 9.36 29.70 -12.76
CA ALA A 505 8.74 28.78 -13.74
C ALA A 505 9.77 28.08 -14.66
N THR A 506 10.98 28.63 -14.76
CA THR A 506 12.04 28.11 -15.64
C THR A 506 13.32 27.73 -14.91
N ALA A 507 13.33 27.72 -13.59
CA ALA A 507 14.52 27.44 -12.82
C ALA A 507 14.30 26.68 -11.53
N VAL A 508 15.26 25.77 -11.22
CA VAL A 508 15.37 25.04 -9.98
C VAL A 508 16.74 25.32 -9.36
N LYS A 509 16.75 25.67 -8.08
CA LYS A 509 17.94 25.84 -7.27
C LYS A 509 18.26 24.55 -6.55
N LEU A 510 19.49 24.13 -6.63
CA LEU A 510 20.07 23.03 -5.88
C LEU A 510 20.99 23.59 -4.80
N ASP A 511 20.84 23.11 -3.57
CA ASP A 511 21.70 23.45 -2.43
C ASP A 511 22.20 22.15 -1.79
N TRP A 512 23.41 22.13 -1.28
CA TRP A 512 23.98 20.96 -0.62
C TRP A 512 24.98 21.33 0.47
N ALA A 513 25.30 20.38 1.33
CA ALA A 513 26.26 20.58 2.40
C ALA A 513 27.69 20.42 1.88
N ARG A 514 28.63 21.16 2.50
CA ARG A 514 30.05 21.07 2.18
C ARG A 514 30.59 19.69 2.52
N ASN A 515 31.28 19.07 1.56
CA ASN A 515 32.12 17.92 1.79
C ASN A 515 33.59 18.39 1.95
N ALA A 516 34.08 18.37 3.18
CA ALA A 516 35.45 18.87 3.49
C ALA A 516 36.55 18.10 2.77
N GLY A 517 36.32 16.82 2.45
CA GLY A 517 37.27 15.98 1.74
C GLY A 517 37.28 16.15 0.22
N ALA A 518 36.37 16.94 -0.35
CA ALA A 518 36.23 17.10 -1.78
C ALA A 518 37.05 18.28 -2.32
N THR A 519 37.44 18.20 -3.59
CA THR A 519 37.94 19.35 -4.37
C THR A 519 36.78 20.15 -4.97
N GLY A 520 35.69 19.46 -5.36
CA GLY A 520 34.52 20.08 -5.94
C GLY A 520 33.39 19.08 -6.18
N TYR A 521 32.38 19.50 -6.97
CA TYR A 521 31.19 18.72 -7.24
C TYR A 521 30.85 18.67 -8.73
N ILE A 522 30.27 17.56 -9.16
CA ILE A 522 29.69 17.38 -10.50
C ILE A 522 28.19 17.24 -10.33
N ILE A 523 27.45 18.12 -11.01
CA ILE A 523 25.99 18.15 -11.01
C ILE A 523 25.52 17.62 -12.36
N GLU A 524 24.58 16.68 -12.34
CA GLU A 524 24.01 16.08 -13.53
C GLU A 524 22.49 16.15 -13.51
N GLN A 525 21.91 16.27 -14.71
CA GLN A 525 20.48 16.22 -14.94
C GLN A 525 20.13 15.04 -15.85
N TYR A 526 19.04 14.36 -15.57
CA TYR A 526 18.51 13.31 -16.44
C TYR A 526 17.76 13.92 -17.60
N ARG A 527 18.25 13.72 -18.83
CA ARG A 527 17.69 14.23 -20.07
C ARG A 527 17.80 13.19 -21.17
N GLY A 528 16.73 12.98 -21.98
CA GLY A 528 16.77 12.08 -23.15
C GLY A 528 17.25 10.68 -22.81
N GLY A 529 16.79 10.10 -21.70
CA GLY A 529 17.16 8.73 -21.30
C GLY A 529 18.52 8.58 -20.63
N LYS A 530 19.31 9.66 -20.45
CA LYS A 530 20.66 9.60 -19.88
C LYS A 530 20.95 10.73 -18.88
N TRP A 531 21.91 10.48 -17.98
CA TRP A 531 22.45 11.50 -17.09
C TRP A 531 23.49 12.34 -17.82
N THR A 532 23.35 13.66 -17.78
CA THR A 532 24.23 14.61 -18.45
C THR A 532 24.75 15.61 -17.43
N ALA A 533 26.06 15.80 -17.38
CA ALA A 533 26.68 16.82 -16.53
C ALA A 533 26.26 18.23 -17.01
N ILE A 534 25.74 19.01 -16.08
CA ILE A 534 25.27 20.38 -16.32
C ILE A 534 26.16 21.42 -15.64
N ALA A 535 26.95 21.01 -14.65
CA ALA A 535 27.94 21.85 -14.01
C ALA A 535 29.03 21.03 -13.30
N THR A 536 30.24 21.61 -13.22
CA THR A 536 31.31 21.16 -12.37
C THR A 536 31.85 22.37 -11.59
N THR A 537 31.85 22.28 -10.26
CA THR A 537 32.36 23.38 -9.43
C THR A 537 33.88 23.34 -9.35
N LYS A 538 34.50 24.51 -9.25
CA LYS A 538 35.99 24.64 -9.17
C LYS A 538 36.53 24.35 -7.76
N ASN A 539 35.64 24.40 -6.74
CA ASN A 539 36.03 24.17 -5.33
C ASN A 539 34.86 23.58 -4.52
N ASN A 540 35.13 23.17 -3.29
CA ASN A 540 34.16 22.58 -2.38
C ASN A 540 33.39 23.59 -1.52
N THR A 541 33.55 24.90 -1.77
CA THR A 541 32.82 25.97 -1.10
C THR A 541 31.65 26.46 -1.93
N THR A 542 31.53 26.07 -3.19
CA THR A 542 30.35 26.28 -4.02
C THR A 542 29.30 25.27 -3.60
N LEU A 543 28.26 25.72 -2.90
CA LEU A 543 27.25 24.86 -2.24
C LEU A 543 25.86 25.05 -2.83
N THR A 544 25.77 25.76 -3.94
CA THR A 544 24.51 26.01 -4.63
C THR A 544 24.72 26.09 -6.14
N PHE A 545 23.70 25.68 -6.89
CA PHE A 545 23.65 25.81 -8.35
C PHE A 545 22.22 26.00 -8.82
N THR A 546 21.99 26.98 -9.70
CA THR A 546 20.66 27.20 -10.27
C THR A 546 20.62 26.71 -11.71
N VAL A 547 19.80 25.70 -11.93
CA VAL A 547 19.50 25.14 -13.25
C VAL A 547 18.44 26.00 -13.89
N LYS A 548 18.71 26.58 -15.07
CA LYS A 548 17.80 27.45 -15.84
C LYS A 548 17.34 26.77 -17.12
N GLY A 549 16.36 27.38 -17.82
CA GLY A 549 15.84 26.87 -19.09
C GLY A 549 14.96 25.63 -18.95
N LEU A 550 14.33 25.46 -17.80
CA LEU A 550 13.40 24.36 -17.51
C LEU A 550 11.98 24.73 -17.96
N ALA A 551 11.15 23.72 -18.19
CA ALA A 551 9.74 23.92 -18.48
C ALA A 551 8.93 24.02 -17.18
N GLU A 552 8.00 24.93 -17.16
CA GLU A 552 7.07 25.23 -16.07
C GLU A 552 6.35 23.97 -15.57
N GLY A 553 6.22 23.82 -14.25
CA GLY A 553 5.51 22.74 -13.61
C GLY A 553 5.99 21.34 -13.99
N THR A 554 7.22 21.25 -14.53
CA THR A 554 7.82 19.97 -14.97
C THR A 554 8.80 19.48 -13.94
N THR A 555 8.71 18.18 -13.63
CA THR A 555 9.61 17.51 -12.68
C THR A 555 10.88 17.05 -13.38
N TYR A 556 12.01 17.33 -12.78
CA TYR A 556 13.32 16.93 -13.25
C TYR A 556 14.05 16.12 -12.19
N SER A 557 14.86 15.18 -12.66
CA SER A 557 15.76 14.43 -11.79
C SER A 557 17.17 15.00 -11.89
N PHE A 558 17.74 15.26 -10.73
CA PHE A 558 19.12 15.72 -10.58
C PHE A 558 19.92 14.77 -9.72
N ARG A 559 21.21 14.70 -9.94
CA ARG A 559 22.13 14.01 -9.05
C ARG A 559 23.43 14.77 -8.94
N ILE A 560 24.09 14.64 -7.81
CA ILE A 560 25.35 15.28 -7.53
C ILE A 560 26.31 14.27 -6.93
N LYS A 561 27.57 14.35 -7.32
CA LYS A 561 28.69 13.65 -6.65
C LYS A 561 29.80 14.64 -6.35
N SER A 562 30.52 14.38 -5.28
CA SER A 562 31.78 15.09 -5.00
C SER A 562 32.96 14.39 -5.68
N PHE A 563 33.99 15.14 -5.98
CA PHE A 563 35.27 14.59 -6.44
C PHE A 563 36.43 15.18 -5.66
N ARG A 564 37.48 14.38 -5.52
CA ARG A 564 38.77 14.81 -4.98
C ARG A 564 39.88 14.54 -5.98
N LYS A 565 40.63 15.59 -6.32
CA LYS A 565 41.75 15.50 -7.21
C LYS A 565 43.04 15.52 -6.38
N THR A 566 43.90 14.51 -6.56
CA THR A 566 45.21 14.39 -5.89
C THR A 566 46.21 14.05 -6.96
N GLY A 567 47.02 15.06 -7.38
CA GLY A 567 47.92 14.93 -8.53
C GLY A 567 47.10 14.62 -9.81
N SER A 568 47.46 13.53 -10.48
CA SER A 568 46.81 13.03 -11.71
C SER A 568 45.52 12.20 -11.43
N THR A 569 45.28 11.76 -10.18
CA THR A 569 44.15 10.89 -9.84
C THR A 569 42.92 11.69 -9.40
N THR A 570 41.75 11.18 -9.78
CA THR A 570 40.48 11.75 -9.35
C THR A 570 39.60 10.68 -8.73
N GLU A 571 39.31 10.83 -7.44
CA GLU A 571 38.36 9.98 -6.69
C GLU A 571 36.97 10.60 -6.72
N PHE A 572 35.92 9.79 -6.79
CA PHE A 572 34.51 10.24 -6.79
C PHE A 572 33.73 9.62 -5.64
N SER A 573 32.79 10.39 -5.10
CA SER A 573 31.76 9.83 -4.26
C SER A 573 30.71 9.10 -5.10
N GLU A 574 29.86 8.32 -4.45
CA GLU A 574 28.59 7.90 -5.07
C GLU A 574 27.71 9.13 -5.31
N TYR A 575 26.70 8.96 -6.15
CA TYR A 575 25.74 10.02 -6.42
C TYR A 575 24.70 10.14 -5.31
N THR A 576 24.36 11.38 -4.97
CA THR A 576 23.13 11.69 -4.24
C THR A 576 22.15 12.28 -5.25
N ALA A 577 20.94 11.73 -5.31
CA ALA A 577 19.93 12.13 -6.29
C ALA A 577 18.72 12.80 -5.62
N ILE A 578 18.07 13.70 -6.37
CA ILE A 578 16.87 14.40 -5.94
C ILE A 578 15.97 14.70 -7.14
N LYS A 579 14.67 14.77 -6.92
CA LYS A 579 13.70 15.26 -7.89
C LYS A 579 13.15 16.61 -7.45
N ALA A 580 12.99 17.52 -8.38
CA ALA A 580 12.36 18.80 -8.12
C ALA A 580 11.64 19.31 -9.37
N ALA A 581 10.64 20.12 -9.17
CA ALA A 581 9.90 20.75 -10.25
C ALA A 581 10.18 22.26 -10.31
N ALA A 582 10.24 22.82 -11.51
CA ALA A 582 10.15 24.26 -11.71
C ALA A 582 8.77 24.75 -11.24
N LEU A 583 8.67 25.99 -10.77
CA LEU A 583 7.41 26.54 -10.28
C LEU A 583 6.35 26.55 -11.40
N LEU A 584 5.10 26.66 -11.01
CA LEU A 584 4.01 27.01 -11.89
C LEU A 584 3.91 28.54 -12.00
N ASP A 585 3.35 29.03 -13.10
CA ASP A 585 2.91 30.42 -13.18
C ASP A 585 1.85 30.70 -12.12
N GLY A 586 1.81 31.96 -11.67
CA GLY A 586 0.90 32.39 -10.63
C GLY A 586 -0.56 32.23 -11.02
N VAL A 587 -1.41 32.24 -10.03
CA VAL A 587 -2.87 32.30 -10.23
C VAL A 587 -3.24 33.70 -10.63
N SER A 588 -3.93 33.90 -11.77
CA SER A 588 -4.44 35.18 -12.21
C SER A 588 -5.89 35.40 -11.76
N ASP A 589 -6.35 36.67 -11.85
CA ASP A 589 -7.72 37.08 -11.52
C ASP A 589 -8.24 36.66 -10.14
N PHE A 590 -7.34 36.52 -9.16
CA PHE A 590 -7.76 36.20 -7.80
C PHE A 590 -8.51 37.40 -7.18
N LYS A 591 -9.81 37.25 -7.00
CA LYS A 591 -10.70 38.33 -6.58
C LYS A 591 -11.77 37.87 -5.59
N VAL A 592 -12.29 38.82 -4.86
CA VAL A 592 -13.52 38.65 -4.06
C VAL A 592 -14.71 39.04 -4.94
N THR A 593 -15.63 38.10 -5.18
CA THR A 593 -16.78 38.32 -6.07
C THR A 593 -18.10 38.50 -5.34
N SER A 594 -18.18 38.01 -4.12
CA SER A 594 -19.37 38.18 -3.29
C SER A 594 -19.05 38.21 -1.82
N VAL A 595 -19.72 39.06 -1.07
CA VAL A 595 -19.51 39.20 0.37
C VAL A 595 -20.86 39.34 1.08
N THR A 596 -21.01 38.62 2.18
CA THR A 596 -22.11 38.80 3.13
C THR A 596 -21.58 39.17 4.51
N GLY A 597 -22.43 39.13 5.51
CA GLY A 597 -22.01 39.31 6.90
C GLY A 597 -21.15 38.15 7.43
N SER A 598 -21.30 36.94 6.89
CA SER A 598 -20.70 35.74 7.44
C SER A 598 -19.91 34.88 6.45
N TRP A 599 -19.82 35.29 5.20
CA TRP A 599 -19.01 34.58 4.21
C TRP A 599 -18.46 35.52 3.11
N ILE A 600 -17.37 35.05 2.50
CA ILE A 600 -16.68 35.71 1.38
C ILE A 600 -16.49 34.68 0.28
N THR A 601 -16.83 35.01 -0.94
CA THR A 601 -16.55 34.15 -2.10
C THR A 601 -15.33 34.69 -2.84
N LEU A 602 -14.40 33.78 -3.06
CA LEU A 602 -13.15 33.93 -3.78
C LEU A 602 -13.31 33.29 -5.15
N GLU A 603 -12.84 33.94 -6.19
CA GLU A 603 -12.78 33.43 -7.56
C GLU A 603 -11.39 33.70 -8.15
N TRP A 604 -10.99 32.87 -9.11
CA TRP A 604 -9.72 32.99 -9.81
C TRP A 604 -9.81 32.38 -11.21
N ALA A 605 -8.85 32.74 -12.07
CA ALA A 605 -8.77 32.19 -13.40
C ALA A 605 -8.13 30.79 -13.42
N LYS A 606 -8.51 30.00 -14.39
CA LYS A 606 -7.97 28.65 -14.62
C LYS A 606 -6.48 28.74 -14.99
N ASN A 607 -5.67 27.93 -14.32
CA ASN A 607 -4.31 27.60 -14.76
C ASN A 607 -4.35 26.21 -15.42
N ASP A 608 -4.17 26.16 -16.73
CA ASP A 608 -4.30 24.93 -17.51
C ASP A 608 -3.25 23.87 -17.17
N LYS A 609 -2.11 24.26 -16.61
CA LYS A 609 -1.01 23.38 -16.25
C LYS A 609 -1.13 22.85 -14.81
N ALA A 610 -2.01 23.41 -14.00
CA ALA A 610 -2.21 23.01 -12.61
C ALA A 610 -3.04 21.72 -12.49
N THR A 611 -2.78 20.95 -11.45
CA THR A 611 -3.68 19.88 -10.99
C THR A 611 -4.83 20.46 -10.17
N GLY A 612 -4.56 21.54 -9.42
CA GLY A 612 -5.55 22.21 -8.57
C GLY A 612 -4.94 23.41 -7.83
N TYR A 613 -5.65 23.87 -6.79
CA TYR A 613 -5.29 25.06 -6.06
C TYR A 613 -5.32 24.84 -4.56
N VAL A 614 -4.42 25.52 -3.83
CA VAL A 614 -4.40 25.58 -2.37
C VAL A 614 -4.79 26.99 -1.96
N ILE A 615 -5.85 27.10 -1.17
CA ILE A 615 -6.37 28.35 -0.64
C ILE A 615 -6.09 28.40 0.86
N GLU A 616 -5.52 29.51 1.31
CA GLU A 616 -5.19 29.73 2.71
C GLU A 616 -5.77 31.05 3.23
N GLN A 617 -6.09 31.04 4.51
CA GLN A 617 -6.54 32.21 5.26
C GLN A 617 -5.50 32.54 6.34
N TYR A 618 -5.22 33.83 6.53
CA TYR A 618 -4.40 34.30 7.64
C TYR A 618 -5.25 34.32 8.93
N LYS A 619 -4.85 33.53 9.90
CA LYS A 619 -5.57 33.39 11.17
C LYS A 619 -4.58 33.09 12.31
N GLY A 620 -4.71 33.83 13.43
CA GLY A 620 -3.87 33.62 14.61
C GLY A 620 -2.36 33.75 14.31
N GLY A 621 -1.95 34.76 13.54
CA GLY A 621 -0.54 35.02 13.21
C GLY A 621 0.06 34.14 12.13
N LYS A 622 -0.70 33.19 11.56
CA LYS A 622 -0.20 32.24 10.53
C LYS A 622 -1.19 32.02 9.39
N TRP A 623 -0.66 31.58 8.25
CA TRP A 623 -1.45 31.11 7.12
C TRP A 623 -1.90 29.68 7.36
N THR A 624 -3.19 29.43 7.18
CA THR A 624 -3.81 28.12 7.39
C THR A 624 -4.57 27.72 6.13
N VAL A 625 -4.34 26.50 5.64
CA VAL A 625 -5.07 25.94 4.50
C VAL A 625 -6.54 25.80 4.86
N ILE A 626 -7.40 26.40 4.06
CA ILE A 626 -8.86 26.32 4.21
C ILE A 626 -9.52 25.49 3.12
N ALA A 627 -8.85 25.31 1.98
CA ALA A 627 -9.28 24.41 0.93
C ALA A 627 -8.12 24.00 0.03
N THR A 628 -8.24 22.79 -0.52
CA THR A 628 -7.42 22.30 -1.63
C THR A 628 -8.36 21.70 -2.68
N THR A 629 -8.34 22.24 -3.90
CA THR A 629 -9.14 21.67 -5.00
C THR A 629 -8.41 20.46 -5.60
N LYS A 630 -9.16 19.46 -6.04
CA LYS A 630 -8.58 18.25 -6.66
C LYS A 630 -8.43 18.34 -8.17
N ASN A 631 -8.91 19.44 -8.76
CA ASN A 631 -8.84 19.72 -10.19
C ASN A 631 -8.63 21.21 -10.45
N ASN A 632 -8.24 21.56 -11.66
CA ASN A 632 -8.02 22.95 -12.09
C ASN A 632 -9.28 23.64 -12.65
N THR A 633 -10.42 22.97 -12.64
CA THR A 633 -11.71 23.50 -13.09
C THR A 633 -12.56 24.07 -11.95
N THR A 634 -12.18 23.79 -10.70
CA THR A 634 -12.78 24.45 -9.54
C THR A 634 -12.15 25.85 -9.39
N LEU A 635 -12.88 26.87 -9.78
CA LEU A 635 -12.41 28.25 -9.88
C LEU A 635 -13.06 29.20 -8.87
N LYS A 636 -13.78 28.65 -7.92
CA LYS A 636 -14.54 29.39 -6.91
C LYS A 636 -14.53 28.68 -5.59
N PHE A 637 -14.40 29.44 -4.50
CA PHE A 637 -14.50 28.92 -3.15
C PHE A 637 -15.16 29.93 -2.21
N THR A 638 -16.13 29.49 -1.41
CA THR A 638 -16.83 30.32 -0.43
C THR A 638 -16.37 29.99 0.98
N VAL A 639 -15.76 30.95 1.62
CA VAL A 639 -15.33 30.87 3.03
C VAL A 639 -16.50 31.28 3.90
N LYS A 640 -17.00 30.36 4.71
CA LYS A 640 -18.17 30.56 5.60
C LYS A 640 -17.75 30.69 7.07
N GLY A 641 -18.68 31.12 7.93
CA GLY A 641 -18.45 31.21 9.38
C GLY A 641 -17.56 32.40 9.79
N LEU A 642 -17.49 33.43 8.97
CA LEU A 642 -16.72 34.62 9.24
C LEU A 642 -17.50 35.57 10.18
N LYS A 643 -16.77 36.39 10.94
CA LYS A 643 -17.37 37.46 11.74
C LYS A 643 -17.74 38.66 10.86
N ASN A 644 -18.83 39.30 11.18
CA ASN A 644 -19.27 40.52 10.48
C ASN A 644 -18.24 41.64 10.63
N ASP A 645 -18.26 42.56 9.68
CA ASP A 645 -17.43 43.79 9.67
C ASP A 645 -15.94 43.56 9.93
N THR A 646 -15.45 42.42 9.44
CA THR A 646 -14.09 41.96 9.71
C THR A 646 -13.34 41.78 8.39
N THR A 647 -12.12 42.28 8.32
CA THR A 647 -11.22 42.07 7.19
C THR A 647 -10.47 40.77 7.35
N TYR A 648 -10.48 39.94 6.31
CA TYR A 648 -9.76 38.69 6.20
C TYR A 648 -8.78 38.75 5.06
N SER A 649 -7.63 38.16 5.29
CA SER A 649 -6.61 38.02 4.24
C SER A 649 -6.58 36.57 3.76
N PHE A 650 -6.59 36.42 2.46
CA PHE A 650 -6.50 35.14 1.77
C PHE A 650 -5.30 35.12 0.84
N ARG A 651 -4.81 33.94 0.58
CA ARG A 651 -3.86 33.69 -0.49
C ARG A 651 -4.15 32.39 -1.20
N ILE A 652 -3.80 32.33 -2.45
CA ILE A 652 -3.98 31.16 -3.30
C ILE A 652 -2.69 30.87 -4.05
N ARG A 653 -2.43 29.61 -4.30
CA ARG A 653 -1.41 29.14 -5.25
C ARG A 653 -1.92 27.95 -6.03
N ALA A 654 -1.49 27.81 -7.27
CA ALA A 654 -1.67 26.61 -8.06
C ALA A 654 -0.69 25.52 -7.65
N TYR A 655 -1.04 24.25 -7.84
CA TYR A 655 -0.12 23.13 -7.69
C TYR A 655 -0.29 22.10 -8.81
N LYS A 656 0.80 21.36 -9.10
CA LYS A 656 0.84 20.24 -10.03
C LYS A 656 1.66 19.13 -9.41
N THR A 657 1.08 17.93 -9.33
CA THR A 657 1.79 16.75 -8.81
C THR A 657 2.06 15.78 -9.93
N VAL A 658 3.32 15.43 -10.14
CA VAL A 658 3.78 14.45 -11.14
C VAL A 658 4.88 13.60 -10.53
N GLY A 659 4.71 12.28 -10.55
CA GLY A 659 5.73 11.33 -10.07
C GLY A 659 6.15 11.55 -8.61
N GLY A 660 5.20 11.91 -7.75
CA GLY A 660 5.45 12.14 -6.31
C GLY A 660 6.06 13.50 -5.97
N VAL A 661 6.33 14.36 -6.96
CA VAL A 661 6.86 15.72 -6.75
C VAL A 661 5.76 16.73 -7.03
N THR A 662 5.54 17.67 -6.10
CA THR A 662 4.57 18.73 -6.25
C THR A 662 5.28 20.06 -6.55
N ALA A 663 4.97 20.64 -7.71
CA ALA A 663 5.31 22.01 -8.07
C ALA A 663 4.22 22.94 -7.56
N TYR A 664 4.60 24.10 -7.10
CA TYR A 664 3.68 25.17 -6.70
C TYR A 664 3.96 26.43 -7.48
N SER A 665 2.94 27.28 -7.65
CA SER A 665 3.13 28.65 -8.03
C SER A 665 3.48 29.50 -6.80
N ASP A 666 3.89 30.74 -7.03
CA ASP A 666 3.90 31.75 -5.98
C ASP A 666 2.47 32.00 -5.48
N TYR A 667 2.37 32.52 -4.27
CA TYR A 667 1.10 32.92 -3.69
C TYR A 667 0.63 34.26 -4.21
N VAL A 668 -0.61 34.32 -4.67
CA VAL A 668 -1.34 35.56 -4.90
C VAL A 668 -2.21 35.84 -3.67
N ARG A 669 -2.23 37.10 -3.24
CA ARG A 669 -2.92 37.51 -2.00
C ARG A 669 -4.05 38.47 -2.30
N ILE A 670 -5.10 38.39 -1.48
CA ILE A 670 -6.22 39.32 -1.49
C ILE A 670 -6.77 39.53 -0.08
N ALA A 671 -7.39 40.69 0.15
CA ALA A 671 -8.17 40.92 1.36
C ALA A 671 -9.64 41.10 0.98
N GLY A 672 -10.50 40.60 1.81
CA GLY A 672 -11.95 40.76 1.72
C GLY A 672 -12.53 41.14 3.08
N LYS A 673 -13.46 42.09 3.07
CA LYS A 673 -14.13 42.52 4.28
C LYS A 673 -15.59 42.08 4.28
N THR A 674 -16.02 41.36 5.32
CA THR A 674 -17.43 41.02 5.50
C THR A 674 -18.28 42.24 5.75
N ARG A 675 -19.55 42.16 5.38
CA ARG A 675 -20.50 43.26 5.58
C ARG A 675 -20.73 43.53 7.06
N ILE A 676 -21.22 44.72 7.36
CA ILE A 676 -21.71 45.03 8.71
C ILE A 676 -22.81 44.05 9.14
N PRO A 677 -23.04 43.85 10.45
CA PRO A 677 -24.07 42.95 10.93
C PRO A 677 -25.44 43.25 10.34
N ASN A 678 -26.20 42.21 10.07
CA ASN A 678 -27.61 42.34 9.68
C ASN A 678 -28.40 42.95 10.82
N VAL A 679 -29.52 43.56 10.47
CA VAL A 679 -30.47 44.09 11.47
C VAL A 679 -31.06 42.85 12.22
N ALA A 680 -30.87 42.82 13.55
CA ALA A 680 -31.37 41.76 14.39
C ALA A 680 -32.78 42.10 14.95
N LYS A 681 -33.53 41.05 15.30
CA LYS A 681 -34.88 41.18 15.89
C LYS A 681 -35.82 42.05 15.09
N PHE A 682 -35.76 41.99 13.74
CA PHE A 682 -36.68 42.67 12.89
C PHE A 682 -38.05 42.01 12.96
N THR A 683 -38.98 42.69 13.61
CA THR A 683 -40.34 42.20 13.86
C THR A 683 -41.37 43.19 13.37
N GLY A 684 -42.56 42.74 13.18
CA GLY A 684 -43.70 43.62 12.84
C GLY A 684 -44.93 43.20 13.62
N SER A 685 -45.69 44.14 14.03
CA SER A 685 -46.97 43.94 14.72
C SER A 685 -48.07 44.85 14.13
N ALA A 686 -49.27 44.36 14.05
CA ALA A 686 -50.42 45.16 13.68
C ALA A 686 -50.69 46.20 14.80
N VAL A 687 -50.89 47.45 14.39
CA VAL A 687 -51.26 48.55 15.29
C VAL A 687 -52.72 48.91 15.13
N SER A 688 -53.21 48.76 13.90
CA SER A 688 -54.64 48.97 13.55
C SER A 688 -54.95 48.27 12.22
N ALA A 689 -56.20 48.29 11.79
CA ALA A 689 -56.64 47.80 10.49
C ALA A 689 -55.86 48.45 9.31
N SER A 690 -55.27 49.60 9.49
CA SER A 690 -54.55 50.32 8.43
C SER A 690 -53.09 50.62 8.74
N ALA A 691 -52.52 50.05 9.82
CA ALA A 691 -51.13 50.34 10.20
C ALA A 691 -50.39 49.14 10.82
N VAL A 692 -49.14 49.05 10.52
CA VAL A 692 -48.20 48.07 11.05
C VAL A 692 -46.99 48.81 11.65
N LYS A 693 -46.57 48.38 12.84
CA LYS A 693 -45.37 48.84 13.48
C LYS A 693 -44.23 47.86 13.23
N LEU A 694 -43.12 48.32 12.78
CA LEU A 694 -41.89 47.57 12.56
C LEU A 694 -40.88 47.96 13.65
N ASP A 695 -40.33 46.98 14.35
CA ASP A 695 -39.36 47.16 15.41
C ASP A 695 -38.09 46.36 15.12
N TRP A 696 -36.92 46.84 15.53
CA TRP A 696 -35.65 46.15 15.35
C TRP A 696 -34.64 46.53 16.41
N SER A 697 -33.59 45.71 16.53
CA SER A 697 -32.50 46.02 17.45
C SER A 697 -31.48 46.98 16.82
N LYS A 698 -30.87 47.81 17.67
CA LYS A 698 -29.78 48.66 17.28
C LYS A 698 -28.60 47.91 16.68
N ASN A 699 -28.10 48.37 15.56
CA ASN A 699 -26.83 47.95 14.99
C ASN A 699 -25.78 49.01 15.25
N ASP A 700 -24.90 48.81 16.23
CA ASP A 700 -23.89 49.80 16.63
C ASP A 700 -22.86 50.09 15.51
N LYS A 701 -22.77 49.24 14.51
CA LYS A 701 -21.89 49.41 13.35
C LYS A 701 -22.53 50.20 12.23
N ALA A 702 -23.80 50.51 12.32
CA ALA A 702 -24.54 51.19 11.29
C ALA A 702 -24.61 52.71 11.57
N THR A 703 -24.74 53.50 10.50
CA THR A 703 -25.12 54.91 10.56
C THR A 703 -26.66 55.05 10.65
N ALA A 704 -27.39 54.22 9.90
CA ALA A 704 -28.84 54.28 9.85
C ALA A 704 -29.40 53.03 9.12
N TYR A 705 -30.71 53.02 8.85
CA TYR A 705 -31.44 51.90 8.26
C TYR A 705 -32.27 52.33 7.05
N VAL A 706 -32.44 51.42 6.09
CA VAL A 706 -33.36 51.55 4.95
C VAL A 706 -34.44 50.49 5.13
N ILE A 707 -35.73 50.92 5.16
CA ILE A 707 -36.88 50.06 5.28
C ILE A 707 -37.61 50.04 3.94
N GLU A 708 -37.95 48.87 3.46
CA GLU A 708 -38.61 48.67 2.18
C GLU A 708 -39.86 47.76 2.35
N GLN A 709 -40.86 47.97 1.52
CA GLN A 709 -42.08 47.18 1.40
C GLN A 709 -42.11 46.51 0.03
N TYR A 710 -42.56 45.28 -0.02
CA TYR A 710 -42.87 44.61 -1.27
C TYR A 710 -44.25 45.00 -1.77
N LYS A 711 -44.29 45.67 -2.91
CA LYS A 711 -45.52 46.16 -3.52
C LYS A 711 -45.42 46.14 -5.06
N GLY A 712 -46.42 45.61 -5.75
CA GLY A 712 -46.46 45.53 -7.20
C GLY A 712 -45.28 44.74 -7.81
N GLY A 713 -44.90 43.59 -7.21
CA GLY A 713 -43.86 42.72 -7.73
C GLY A 713 -42.41 43.18 -7.42
N LYS A 714 -42.23 44.34 -6.75
CA LYS A 714 -40.90 44.89 -6.43
C LYS A 714 -40.79 45.45 -5.00
N TRP A 715 -39.57 45.53 -4.51
CA TRP A 715 -39.29 46.19 -3.24
C TRP A 715 -39.15 47.71 -3.43
N THR A 716 -39.90 48.47 -2.63
CA THR A 716 -39.94 49.92 -2.68
C THR A 716 -39.52 50.47 -1.33
N ALA A 717 -38.60 51.44 -1.31
CA ALA A 717 -38.18 52.11 -0.10
C ALA A 717 -39.33 52.92 0.53
N LEU A 718 -39.58 52.64 1.82
CA LEU A 718 -40.55 53.40 2.61
C LEU A 718 -39.86 54.53 3.38
N ALA A 719 -38.73 54.24 3.95
CA ALA A 719 -38.03 55.20 4.78
C ALA A 719 -36.51 54.91 4.86
N THR A 720 -35.72 55.94 5.07
CA THR A 720 -34.35 55.86 5.54
C THR A 720 -34.29 56.59 6.88
N THR A 721 -33.84 55.95 7.93
CA THR A 721 -33.75 56.56 9.26
C THR A 721 -32.61 57.62 9.29
N LYS A 722 -32.72 58.59 10.16
CA LYS A 722 -31.70 59.65 10.30
C LYS A 722 -30.42 59.16 10.96
N ASN A 723 -30.56 58.14 11.82
CA ASN A 723 -29.45 57.57 12.61
C ASN A 723 -29.75 56.11 13.00
N ASN A 724 -28.82 55.46 13.69
CA ASN A 724 -28.97 54.07 14.16
C ASN A 724 -29.70 53.92 15.50
N THR A 725 -30.18 55.02 16.09
CA THR A 725 -30.97 55.01 17.32
C THR A 725 -32.49 54.99 17.02
N THR A 726 -32.89 55.21 15.80
CA THR A 726 -34.27 55.00 15.33
C THR A 726 -34.50 53.48 15.21
N LEU A 727 -35.29 52.88 16.09
CA LEU A 727 -35.47 51.43 16.19
C LEU A 727 -36.88 50.95 15.93
N THR A 728 -37.72 51.87 15.49
CA THR A 728 -39.12 51.59 15.15
C THR A 728 -39.57 52.46 13.96
N PHE A 729 -40.51 51.95 13.20
CA PHE A 729 -41.17 52.67 12.09
C PHE A 729 -42.58 52.15 11.89
N THR A 730 -43.56 53.08 11.86
CA THR A 730 -44.96 52.75 11.65
C THR A 730 -45.36 53.03 10.21
N VAL A 731 -45.75 51.96 9.50
CA VAL A 731 -46.30 52.03 8.14
C VAL A 731 -47.79 52.24 8.25
N LYS A 732 -48.34 53.27 7.64
CA LYS A 732 -49.75 53.66 7.63
C LYS A 732 -50.35 53.54 6.22
N GLY A 733 -51.69 53.60 6.10
CA GLY A 733 -52.37 53.55 4.81
C GLY A 733 -52.36 52.16 4.16
N LEU A 734 -52.33 51.13 4.98
CA LEU A 734 -52.42 49.73 4.56
C LEU A 734 -53.91 49.27 4.51
N ALA A 735 -54.19 48.22 3.74
CA ALA A 735 -55.55 47.64 3.71
C ALA A 735 -55.73 46.69 4.91
N GLU A 736 -56.96 46.65 5.44
CA GLU A 736 -57.40 45.81 6.53
C GLU A 736 -57.16 44.33 6.22
N GLY A 737 -56.82 43.49 7.22
CA GLY A 737 -56.72 42.07 7.12
C GLY A 737 -55.67 41.57 6.11
N THR A 738 -54.81 42.45 5.58
CA THR A 738 -53.94 42.21 4.47
C THR A 738 -52.50 41.91 4.95
N ALA A 739 -51.88 40.91 4.38
CA ALA A 739 -50.49 40.53 4.71
C ALA A 739 -49.48 41.32 3.84
N TYR A 740 -48.56 41.97 4.49
CA TYR A 740 -47.49 42.76 3.87
C TYR A 740 -46.11 42.22 4.19
N SER A 741 -45.21 42.28 3.23
CA SER A 741 -43.81 41.90 3.43
C SER A 741 -42.94 43.15 3.49
N PHE A 742 -42.13 43.20 4.54
CA PHE A 742 -41.19 44.26 4.76
C PHE A 742 -39.76 43.69 4.86
N ARG A 743 -38.79 44.49 4.49
CA ARG A 743 -37.38 44.18 4.74
C ARG A 743 -36.63 45.44 5.16
N ILE A 744 -35.60 45.22 5.95
CA ILE A 744 -34.75 46.25 6.47
C ILE A 744 -33.29 45.87 6.25
N LYS A 745 -32.46 46.83 5.89
CA LYS A 745 -31.02 46.72 5.93
C LYS A 745 -30.43 47.91 6.67
N SER A 746 -29.36 47.70 7.39
CA SER A 746 -28.55 48.74 7.95
C SER A 746 -27.51 49.22 6.92
N PHE A 747 -27.06 50.45 7.05
CA PHE A 747 -25.94 50.94 6.30
C PHE A 747 -24.98 51.75 7.17
N ARG A 748 -23.71 51.75 6.79
CA ARG A 748 -22.66 52.60 7.37
C ARG A 748 -22.10 53.50 6.28
N LYS A 749 -22.10 54.80 6.59
CA LYS A 749 -21.52 55.80 5.72
C LYS A 749 -20.15 56.22 6.24
N THR A 750 -19.11 56.08 5.43
CA THR A 750 -17.73 56.46 5.78
C THR A 750 -17.19 57.30 4.64
N GLY A 751 -17.19 58.63 4.82
CA GLY A 751 -16.91 59.59 3.74
C GLY A 751 -17.92 59.45 2.59
N SER A 752 -17.45 59.23 1.36
CA SER A 752 -18.27 59.01 0.16
C SER A 752 -18.77 57.55 0.03
N ALA A 753 -18.20 56.58 0.76
CA ALA A 753 -18.55 55.17 0.66
C ALA A 753 -19.75 54.81 1.55
N THR A 754 -20.64 53.98 1.05
CA THR A 754 -21.76 53.41 1.80
C THR A 754 -21.69 51.91 1.74
N GLU A 755 -21.54 51.28 2.92
CA GLU A 755 -21.62 49.83 3.09
C GLU A 755 -23.01 49.44 3.58
N PHE A 756 -23.58 48.36 3.07
CA PHE A 756 -24.86 47.84 3.47
C PHE A 756 -24.73 46.44 4.11
N SER A 757 -25.59 46.16 5.11
CA SER A 757 -25.86 44.82 5.55
C SER A 757 -26.68 44.05 4.49
N GLU A 758 -26.90 42.80 4.70
CA GLU A 758 -27.99 42.08 4.03
C GLU A 758 -29.33 42.50 4.60
N TYR A 759 -30.39 42.17 3.91
CA TYR A 759 -31.73 42.43 4.38
C TYR A 759 -32.14 41.42 5.46
N ALA A 760 -32.80 41.88 6.51
CA ALA A 760 -33.69 41.12 7.33
C ALA A 760 -35.13 41.36 6.85
N SER A 761 -35.95 40.35 6.85
CA SER A 761 -37.33 40.41 6.33
C SER A 761 -38.35 39.93 7.35
N VAL A 762 -39.54 40.53 7.28
CA VAL A 762 -40.72 40.16 8.11
C VAL A 762 -41.97 40.23 7.27
N LYS A 763 -42.95 39.34 7.60
CA LYS A 763 -44.30 39.33 7.03
C LYS A 763 -45.28 39.63 8.15
N VAL A 764 -46.14 40.59 7.96
CA VAL A 764 -47.11 41.04 9.00
C VAL A 764 -48.45 41.25 8.34
N LYS A 765 -49.54 40.83 9.00
CA LYS A 765 -50.91 41.06 8.61
C LYS A 765 -51.44 42.27 9.44
N THR A 766 -52.13 43.21 8.83
CA THR A 766 -52.90 44.27 9.53
C THR A 766 -53.99 43.65 10.40
N ALA A 767 -54.44 44.37 11.42
CA ALA A 767 -55.61 43.94 12.21
C ALA A 767 -56.84 43.86 11.29
N GLU A 768 -57.74 42.97 11.69
CA GLU A 768 -59.07 42.86 11.12
C GLU A 768 -59.98 43.94 11.68
#